data_14afa1e28860a4cbba19d395976da204
#
_entry.id   14afa1e28860a4cbba19d395976da204
#
_cell.length_a   1.000
_cell.length_b   1.000
_cell.length_c   1.000
_cell.angle_alpha   90.00
_cell.angle_beta   90.00
_cell.angle_gamma   90.00
#
_symmetry.space_group_name_H-M   'P 1'
#
loop_
_entity.id
_entity.type
_entity.pdbx_description
1 polymer ?
#
loop_
_entity_poly.entity_id
_entity_poly.type
_entity_poly.pdbx_seq_one_letter_code
_entity_poly.pdbx_strand_id
1 'polypeptide(L)'
;MRNFFKKIKDLFTKSDVEKTSLQKTARIAIVFAVFAIIGLIVYFAVVAPMMKADEEYIPELFDGEIYQYQSIYILPQRERSEIKSVEIKNALEQYKLNAYVADNGDINFAIEGSEHVALSHEAISSLLGDVRVLVTNSPAGQERVSVTATEEDLRNYGLDAASDPAWFEVSLIDGTSYKIYVGNPLVTTSGYYVRLEGRKNVVTDENGNTTEYDIIYALQSGLADTVLKGSESLVALELAPYYGNEIFNASDFALMRKGKDGLRESIIRVGLVSDKGVAASAQIYQMTYPKSYIINEDVYGEFVLNALAYVQATEIVAYGEKIHTPEVYEKFGLDLDMDRLENDTDDNYAILAYNCAPADSEDYASQAILLYFSKRITDVDGMEYYYVYSPRYQSIGKVLASTYDFIDWSLAKYTNPYLFFEYFTSAESISIVNESEGLDHRFVLSGKERDRRVDVFRATAPTEIVYRETADGGKLPLIYETKYNTNKAGIEYYGEFEIFRDFYYVLITRSLALYAEVDEETTSVGEKIEATLSVTTSPKDHPISYYKYDANGNKASVALRDEGGNILCHTVVVPTTLSDGTVKEITYDRAFYDIESGRFFLKAEDPFDVNMKPSGFEDAGDGTVKVTTFLPKTAYGEYTQTTYSFEFYDIYDEYVDAAGKEVIQLNPTYMYLIPSTTTKTYRLGSEGERELISEKTERAEVGVYIRTATIDKLFSDTQKLLNGEAIDKMGVN
;
A
#
# COMPACT_ATOMS: atom_id res chain seq x y z
N MET A 1 27.31 86.40 -0.88
CA MET A 1 27.15 85.47 -2.00
C MET A 1 28.46 85.20 -2.75
N ARG A 2 29.21 86.22 -3.24
CA ARG A 2 30.43 86.04 -4.04
C ARG A 2 31.58 85.25 -3.33
N ASN A 3 31.76 85.43 -2.04
CA ASN A 3 32.68 84.63 -1.22
C ASN A 3 32.24 83.19 -0.95
N PHE A 4 30.93 82.95 -0.93
CA PHE A 4 30.37 81.61 -0.74
C PHE A 4 30.62 80.77 -2.01
N PHE A 5 30.29 81.28 -3.18
CA PHE A 5 30.54 80.60 -4.46
C PHE A 5 32.05 80.36 -4.72
N LYS A 6 32.90 81.26 -4.27
CA LYS A 6 34.33 81.05 -4.37
C LYS A 6 34.83 79.89 -3.49
N LYS A 7 34.31 79.77 -2.26
CA LYS A 7 34.61 78.64 -1.36
C LYS A 7 34.11 77.32 -1.92
N ILE A 8 32.94 77.30 -2.53
CA ILE A 8 32.40 76.09 -3.18
C ILE A 8 33.27 75.70 -4.40
N LYS A 9 33.67 76.72 -5.25
CA LYS A 9 34.53 76.46 -6.39
C LYS A 9 35.86 75.85 -5.95
N ASP A 10 36.52 76.40 -4.89
CA ASP A 10 37.74 75.86 -4.33
C ASP A 10 37.62 74.41 -3.80
N LEU A 11 36.48 74.02 -3.30
CA LEU A 11 36.20 72.65 -2.88
C LEU A 11 36.27 71.64 -4.02
N PHE A 12 35.94 72.03 -5.25
CA PHE A 12 35.92 71.14 -6.41
C PHE A 12 37.16 71.28 -7.32
N THR A 13 37.86 72.42 -7.31
CA THR A 13 38.99 72.70 -8.22
C THR A 13 40.39 72.43 -7.65
N LYS A 14 40.55 72.37 -6.31
CA LYS A 14 41.85 72.04 -5.68
C LYS A 14 42.09 70.51 -5.74
N SER A 15 43.36 70.10 -5.82
CA SER A 15 43.75 68.71 -5.75
C SER A 15 43.39 68.09 -4.37
N ASP A 16 43.17 66.82 -4.28
CA ASP A 16 42.80 66.17 -3.01
C ASP A 16 43.94 66.16 -1.97
N VAL A 17 45.14 66.39 -2.40
CA VAL A 17 46.34 66.55 -1.52
C VAL A 17 46.36 67.90 -0.84
N GLU A 18 45.85 68.95 -1.47
CA GLU A 18 45.80 70.32 -0.94
C GLU A 18 44.58 70.62 -0.06
N LYS A 19 43.65 69.69 0.02
CA LYS A 19 42.41 69.88 0.81
C LYS A 19 42.59 69.42 2.25
N THR A 20 42.12 70.23 3.18
CA THR A 20 42.02 69.81 4.58
C THR A 20 40.96 68.74 4.75
N SER A 21 41.08 67.95 5.80
CA SER A 21 40.07 66.89 6.13
C SER A 21 38.63 67.46 6.13
N LEU A 22 38.47 68.67 6.69
CA LEU A 22 37.14 69.33 6.75
C LEU A 22 36.61 69.71 5.35
N GLN A 23 37.53 70.13 4.41
CA GLN A 23 37.15 70.44 3.05
C GLN A 23 36.78 69.16 2.23
N LYS A 24 37.44 68.01 2.50
CA LYS A 24 37.12 66.75 1.88
C LYS A 24 35.71 66.28 2.34
N THR A 25 35.45 66.38 3.64
CA THR A 25 34.11 66.04 4.19
C THR A 25 33.00 66.94 3.66
N ALA A 26 33.31 68.31 3.57
CA ALA A 26 32.35 69.23 3.01
C ALA A 26 32.06 69.00 1.53
N ARG A 27 33.07 68.60 0.73
CA ARG A 27 32.88 68.19 -0.69
C ARG A 27 31.96 66.99 -0.81
N ILE A 28 32.23 65.95 -0.01
CA ILE A 28 31.36 64.73 0.02
C ILE A 28 29.95 65.10 0.41
N ALA A 29 29.77 65.91 1.45
CA ALA A 29 28.42 66.31 1.90
C ALA A 29 27.67 67.13 0.83
N ILE A 30 28.37 68.04 0.09
CA ILE A 30 27.77 68.78 -1.03
C ILE A 30 27.36 67.84 -2.18
N VAL A 31 28.22 66.86 -2.52
CA VAL A 31 27.89 65.87 -3.56
C VAL A 31 26.64 65.09 -3.17
N PHE A 32 26.59 64.56 -1.93
CA PHE A 32 25.39 63.90 -1.43
C PHE A 32 24.15 64.78 -1.40
N ALA A 33 24.28 66.05 -1.00
CA ALA A 33 23.16 67.02 -1.02
C ALA A 33 22.66 67.26 -2.45
N VAL A 34 23.54 67.37 -3.43
CA VAL A 34 23.17 67.50 -4.84
C VAL A 34 22.45 66.25 -5.34
N PHE A 35 22.98 65.07 -5.04
CA PHE A 35 22.29 63.83 -5.39
C PHE A 35 20.92 63.71 -4.72
N ALA A 36 20.81 64.09 -3.45
CA ALA A 36 19.55 64.10 -2.74
C ALA A 36 18.52 65.08 -3.37
N ILE A 37 18.99 66.27 -3.77
CA ILE A 37 18.15 67.25 -4.48
C ILE A 37 17.72 66.74 -5.85
N ILE A 38 18.65 66.14 -6.61
CA ILE A 38 18.31 65.51 -7.89
C ILE A 38 17.31 64.35 -7.68
N GLY A 39 17.55 63.52 -6.67
CA GLY A 39 16.63 62.45 -6.30
C GLY A 39 15.22 62.96 -5.93
N LEU A 40 15.15 64.03 -5.18
CA LEU A 40 13.89 64.69 -4.86
C LEU A 40 13.20 65.29 -6.10
N ILE A 41 13.99 65.92 -6.99
CA ILE A 41 13.45 66.49 -8.25
C ILE A 41 12.92 65.34 -9.14
N VAL A 42 13.65 64.26 -9.28
CA VAL A 42 13.23 63.08 -10.04
C VAL A 42 11.99 62.47 -9.37
N TYR A 43 11.97 62.36 -8.05
CA TYR A 43 10.82 61.84 -7.33
C TYR A 43 9.58 62.70 -7.57
N PHE A 44 9.66 64.01 -7.36
CA PHE A 44 8.47 64.88 -7.53
C PHE A 44 8.14 65.20 -9.00
N ALA A 45 9.10 65.19 -9.92
CA ALA A 45 8.83 65.52 -11.32
C ALA A 45 8.47 64.27 -12.17
N VAL A 46 8.90 63.05 -11.75
CA VAL A 46 8.69 61.85 -12.52
C VAL A 46 7.94 60.78 -11.70
N VAL A 47 8.44 60.42 -10.51
CA VAL A 47 7.90 59.33 -9.75
C VAL A 47 6.57 59.70 -9.08
N ALA A 48 6.46 60.87 -8.47
CA ALA A 48 5.23 61.31 -7.81
C ALA A 48 4.07 61.56 -8.79
N PRO A 49 4.28 62.12 -10.00
CA PRO A 49 3.25 62.12 -11.03
C PRO A 49 2.88 60.72 -11.57
N MET A 50 3.87 59.82 -11.65
CA MET A 50 3.62 58.41 -12.02
C MET A 50 3.00 57.63 -10.86
N MET A 51 3.20 58.06 -9.62
CA MET A 51 2.54 57.53 -8.41
C MET A 51 1.29 58.35 -8.01
N LYS A 52 0.99 59.45 -8.67
CA LYS A 52 -0.41 59.88 -8.65
C LYS A 52 -1.19 58.76 -9.24
N ALA A 53 -1.86 58.06 -8.35
CA ALA A 53 -2.80 57.07 -8.77
C ALA A 53 -3.55 57.61 -9.98
N ASP A 54 -3.54 56.84 -11.08
CA ASP A 54 -4.58 57.00 -12.08
C ASP A 54 -5.88 57.17 -11.26
N GLU A 55 -6.63 58.18 -11.55
CA GLU A 55 -7.94 58.36 -10.91
C GLU A 55 -8.56 56.98 -10.95
N GLU A 56 -8.82 56.37 -9.79
CA GLU A 56 -9.21 54.98 -9.65
C GLU A 56 -10.38 54.80 -10.60
N TYR A 57 -10.11 54.09 -11.75
CA TYR A 57 -11.11 53.85 -12.75
C TYR A 57 -12.24 53.09 -12.08
N ILE A 58 -13.34 53.78 -11.81
CA ILE A 58 -14.57 53.14 -11.32
C ILE A 58 -15.49 53.00 -12.52
N PRO A 59 -15.71 51.78 -13.02
CA PRO A 59 -16.60 51.56 -14.15
C PRO A 59 -18.05 51.95 -13.76
N GLU A 60 -18.82 52.39 -14.74
CA GLU A 60 -20.26 52.46 -14.57
C GLU A 60 -20.83 51.08 -14.36
N LEU A 61 -21.58 50.85 -13.27
CA LEU A 61 -22.08 49.54 -12.88
C LEU A 61 -23.53 49.36 -13.33
N PHE A 62 -23.82 48.18 -13.86
CA PHE A 62 -25.21 47.74 -14.06
C PHE A 62 -25.81 47.24 -12.76
N ASP A 63 -27.15 47.16 -12.69
CA ASP A 63 -27.86 46.72 -11.50
C ASP A 63 -27.37 45.35 -11.02
N GLY A 64 -26.96 45.25 -9.75
CA GLY A 64 -26.43 44.06 -9.12
C GLY A 64 -24.95 43.78 -9.38
N GLU A 65 -24.24 44.57 -10.20
CA GLU A 65 -22.79 44.49 -10.29
C GLU A 65 -22.11 45.15 -9.10
N ILE A 66 -20.93 44.64 -8.74
CA ILE A 66 -20.07 45.21 -7.71
C ILE A 66 -18.65 45.39 -8.28
N TYR A 67 -18.07 46.57 -8.05
CA TYR A 67 -16.66 46.79 -8.35
C TYR A 67 -15.83 46.64 -7.06
N GLN A 68 -14.97 45.66 -7.05
CA GLN A 68 -14.11 45.40 -5.90
C GLN A 68 -12.80 44.78 -6.39
N TYR A 69 -11.68 45.11 -5.73
CA TYR A 69 -10.35 44.59 -6.10
C TYR A 69 -9.98 44.79 -7.58
N GLN A 70 -10.37 45.95 -8.14
CA GLN A 70 -10.12 46.31 -9.54
C GLN A 70 -10.77 45.37 -10.58
N SER A 71 -11.83 44.68 -10.19
CA SER A 71 -12.60 43.79 -11.06
C SER A 71 -14.09 44.00 -10.84
N ILE A 72 -14.88 43.74 -11.86
CA ILE A 72 -16.34 43.68 -11.77
C ILE A 72 -16.73 42.26 -11.36
N TYR A 73 -17.54 42.17 -10.30
CA TYR A 73 -18.30 40.96 -9.98
C TYR A 73 -19.67 41.10 -10.64
N ILE A 74 -20.03 40.10 -11.47
CA ILE A 74 -21.30 40.08 -12.18
C ILE A 74 -22.46 40.12 -11.18
N LEU A 75 -22.30 39.40 -10.06
CA LEU A 75 -23.26 39.42 -8.92
C LEU A 75 -22.46 39.50 -7.61
N PRO A 76 -23.12 39.96 -6.51
CA PRO A 76 -22.54 39.87 -5.19
C PRO A 76 -22.11 38.46 -4.86
N GLN A 77 -20.91 38.30 -4.30
CA GLN A 77 -20.43 37.01 -3.82
C GLN A 77 -21.40 36.43 -2.80
N ARG A 78 -21.71 35.16 -2.93
CA ARG A 78 -22.61 34.43 -2.02
C ARG A 78 -21.86 33.55 -1.07
N GLU A 79 -22.34 33.40 0.14
CA GLU A 79 -21.83 32.44 1.11
C GLU A 79 -22.36 31.03 0.77
N ARG A 80 -21.57 29.99 1.10
CA ARG A 80 -21.99 28.58 0.89
C ARG A 80 -23.32 28.26 1.57
N SER A 81 -23.56 28.88 2.73
CA SER A 81 -24.77 28.71 3.52
C SER A 81 -26.01 29.34 2.92
N GLU A 82 -25.87 30.24 1.95
CA GLU A 82 -26.99 30.86 1.26
C GLU A 82 -27.50 30.02 0.09
N ILE A 83 -26.72 29.02 -0.37
CA ILE A 83 -27.05 28.21 -1.55
C ILE A 83 -28.01 27.10 -1.13
N LYS A 84 -29.15 27.03 -1.78
CA LYS A 84 -30.14 25.96 -1.62
C LYS A 84 -29.90 24.84 -2.63
N SER A 85 -29.62 25.18 -3.89
CA SER A 85 -29.32 24.20 -4.93
C SER A 85 -28.52 24.84 -6.07
N VAL A 86 -27.79 23.99 -6.80
CA VAL A 86 -27.12 24.36 -8.04
C VAL A 86 -27.59 23.37 -9.11
N GLU A 87 -28.20 23.86 -10.17
CA GLU A 87 -28.58 23.08 -11.34
C GLU A 87 -27.63 23.39 -12.49
N ILE A 88 -27.13 22.38 -13.15
CA ILE A 88 -26.12 22.50 -14.21
C ILE A 88 -26.61 21.75 -15.44
N LYS A 89 -26.51 22.36 -16.60
CA LYS A 89 -26.65 21.71 -17.90
C LYS A 89 -25.38 21.98 -18.70
N ASN A 90 -24.78 20.95 -19.21
CA ASN A 90 -23.63 21.03 -20.12
C ASN A 90 -23.81 20.06 -21.32
N ALA A 91 -22.77 19.90 -22.12
CA ALA A 91 -22.82 19.02 -23.30
C ALA A 91 -22.93 17.51 -22.94
N LEU A 92 -22.63 17.14 -21.70
CA LEU A 92 -22.64 15.75 -21.24
C LEU A 92 -24.00 15.37 -20.65
N GLU A 93 -24.54 16.24 -19.78
CA GLU A 93 -25.78 15.97 -19.03
C GLU A 93 -26.40 17.23 -18.39
N GLN A 94 -27.56 17.03 -17.78
CA GLN A 94 -28.17 17.99 -16.86
C GLN A 94 -28.37 17.32 -15.51
N TYR A 95 -27.92 17.98 -14.44
CA TYR A 95 -28.01 17.47 -13.07
C TYR A 95 -28.18 18.60 -12.08
N LYS A 96 -28.61 18.25 -10.86
CA LYS A 96 -28.85 19.19 -9.79
C LYS A 96 -28.25 18.75 -8.48
N LEU A 97 -27.61 19.67 -7.79
CA LEU A 97 -27.12 19.53 -6.43
C LEU A 97 -28.07 20.22 -5.47
N ASN A 98 -28.49 19.51 -4.44
CA ASN A 98 -29.31 20.05 -3.36
C ASN A 98 -28.49 20.14 -2.08
N ALA A 99 -28.57 21.29 -1.39
CA ALA A 99 -27.96 21.47 -0.08
C ALA A 99 -28.78 20.75 0.99
N TYR A 100 -28.11 20.16 1.97
CA TYR A 100 -28.72 19.59 3.17
C TYR A 100 -27.86 19.87 4.39
N VAL A 101 -28.45 19.78 5.58
CA VAL A 101 -27.73 19.93 6.84
C VAL A 101 -27.36 18.54 7.34
N ALA A 102 -26.07 18.26 7.49
CA ALA A 102 -25.59 17.02 8.05
C ALA A 102 -25.77 16.95 9.58
N ASP A 103 -25.63 15.77 10.17
CA ASP A 103 -25.82 15.55 11.61
C ASP A 103 -24.89 16.39 12.49
N ASN A 104 -23.71 16.74 11.98
CA ASN A 104 -22.76 17.64 12.65
C ASN A 104 -23.10 19.13 12.51
N GLY A 105 -24.17 19.46 11.78
CA GLY A 105 -24.62 20.84 11.54
C GLY A 105 -23.96 21.50 10.31
N ASP A 106 -23.08 20.84 9.61
CA ASP A 106 -22.45 21.36 8.39
C ASP A 106 -23.41 21.30 7.19
N ILE A 107 -23.25 22.26 6.27
CA ILE A 107 -23.99 22.25 5.01
C ILE A 107 -23.22 21.44 3.98
N ASN A 108 -23.82 20.32 3.58
CA ASN A 108 -23.33 19.44 2.54
C ASN A 108 -24.25 19.49 1.30
N PHE A 109 -23.83 18.87 0.23
CA PHE A 109 -24.56 18.77 -1.02
C PHE A 109 -24.71 17.32 -1.44
N ALA A 110 -25.81 17.01 -2.12
CA ALA A 110 -26.07 15.72 -2.73
C ALA A 110 -26.61 15.91 -4.13
N ILE A 111 -26.30 14.99 -5.02
CA ILE A 111 -26.88 14.96 -6.39
C ILE A 111 -28.30 14.44 -6.27
N GLU A 112 -29.25 15.15 -6.88
CA GLU A 112 -30.66 14.75 -6.92
C GLU A 112 -30.83 13.36 -7.55
N GLY A 113 -31.52 12.45 -6.83
CA GLY A 113 -31.70 11.06 -7.27
C GLY A 113 -30.50 10.15 -7.00
N SER A 114 -29.44 10.68 -6.37
CA SER A 114 -28.24 9.90 -5.96
C SER A 114 -27.71 10.37 -4.60
N GLU A 115 -28.64 10.65 -3.66
CA GLU A 115 -28.33 11.24 -2.36
C GLU A 115 -27.46 10.36 -1.45
N HIS A 116 -27.42 9.06 -1.76
CA HIS A 116 -26.60 8.06 -1.06
C HIS A 116 -25.14 8.01 -1.53
N VAL A 117 -24.82 8.65 -2.67
CA VAL A 117 -23.47 8.66 -3.22
C VAL A 117 -22.63 9.74 -2.54
N ALA A 118 -21.47 9.36 -2.04
CA ALA A 118 -20.54 10.28 -1.41
C ALA A 118 -19.91 11.22 -2.44
N LEU A 119 -19.88 12.52 -2.13
CA LEU A 119 -19.28 13.53 -2.99
C LEU A 119 -17.90 13.96 -2.46
N SER A 120 -17.00 14.33 -3.37
CA SER A 120 -15.71 14.91 -3.06
C SER A 120 -15.88 16.32 -2.49
N HIS A 121 -15.41 16.50 -1.27
CA HIS A 121 -15.44 17.83 -0.63
C HIS A 121 -14.67 18.89 -1.43
N GLU A 122 -13.54 18.50 -2.02
CA GLU A 122 -12.71 19.38 -2.84
C GLU A 122 -13.41 19.77 -4.13
N ALA A 123 -13.97 18.78 -4.85
CA ALA A 123 -14.69 19.03 -6.10
C ALA A 123 -15.93 19.91 -5.88
N ILE A 124 -16.70 19.65 -4.83
CA ILE A 124 -17.84 20.49 -4.45
C ILE A 124 -17.39 21.90 -4.06
N SER A 125 -16.28 22.04 -3.32
CA SER A 125 -15.75 23.36 -2.94
C SER A 125 -15.28 24.16 -4.16
N SER A 126 -14.65 23.51 -5.12
CA SER A 126 -14.24 24.12 -6.39
C SER A 126 -15.45 24.57 -7.22
N LEU A 127 -16.41 23.68 -7.41
CA LEU A 127 -17.65 24.01 -8.13
C LEU A 127 -18.38 25.20 -7.48
N LEU A 128 -18.57 25.15 -6.16
CA LEU A 128 -19.21 26.25 -5.43
C LEU A 128 -18.39 27.54 -5.50
N GLY A 129 -17.07 27.46 -5.57
CA GLY A 129 -16.18 28.58 -5.81
C GLY A 129 -16.51 29.27 -7.13
N ASP A 130 -16.60 28.50 -8.20
CA ASP A 130 -16.85 28.99 -9.56
C ASP A 130 -18.27 29.57 -9.76
N VAL A 131 -19.29 28.95 -9.16
CA VAL A 131 -20.67 29.38 -9.37
C VAL A 131 -21.10 30.53 -8.47
N ARG A 132 -20.44 30.77 -7.33
CA ARG A 132 -20.81 31.84 -6.37
C ARG A 132 -19.91 33.07 -6.43
N VAL A 133 -18.74 32.99 -7.07
CA VAL A 133 -17.77 34.09 -7.19
C VAL A 133 -17.59 34.43 -8.66
N LEU A 134 -18.48 35.21 -9.21
CA LEU A 134 -18.56 35.54 -10.63
C LEU A 134 -17.76 36.81 -10.95
N VAL A 135 -16.44 36.70 -10.98
CA VAL A 135 -15.53 37.81 -11.23
C VAL A 135 -15.07 37.85 -12.69
N THR A 136 -15.11 39.05 -13.29
CA THR A 136 -14.66 39.23 -14.68
C THR A 136 -13.16 39.13 -14.81
N ASN A 137 -12.70 38.54 -15.90
CA ASN A 137 -11.27 38.42 -16.24
C ASN A 137 -10.91 39.45 -17.32
N SER A 138 -10.69 40.68 -16.89
CA SER A 138 -10.36 41.71 -17.87
C SER A 138 -9.56 42.85 -17.27
N PRO A 139 -8.64 43.46 -18.04
CA PRO A 139 -8.03 44.73 -17.66
C PRO A 139 -9.12 45.79 -17.44
N ALA A 140 -8.83 46.75 -16.57
CA ALA A 140 -9.76 47.87 -16.29
C ALA A 140 -10.27 48.50 -17.57
N GLY A 141 -11.60 48.60 -17.70
CA GLY A 141 -12.30 49.13 -18.87
C GLY A 141 -12.65 48.10 -19.95
N GLN A 142 -12.31 46.81 -19.77
CA GLN A 142 -12.63 45.71 -20.70
C GLN A 142 -13.36 44.55 -20.02
N GLU A 143 -13.90 44.78 -18.84
CA GLU A 143 -14.57 43.75 -18.02
C GLU A 143 -15.81 43.19 -18.68
N ARG A 144 -16.41 43.94 -19.57
CA ARG A 144 -17.54 43.54 -20.41
C ARG A 144 -17.10 43.45 -21.86
N VAL A 145 -17.35 42.35 -22.49
CA VAL A 145 -17.03 42.08 -23.92
C VAL A 145 -17.96 42.90 -24.84
N SER A 146 -19.24 42.92 -24.47
CA SER A 146 -20.25 43.75 -25.12
C SER A 146 -21.33 44.14 -24.13
N VAL A 147 -21.80 45.39 -24.16
CA VAL A 147 -22.95 45.89 -23.43
C VAL A 147 -24.16 46.10 -24.31
N THR A 148 -24.01 45.90 -25.62
CA THR A 148 -25.07 46.00 -26.66
C THR A 148 -25.02 44.82 -27.57
N ALA A 149 -24.97 43.60 -26.99
CA ALA A 149 -24.82 42.39 -27.74
C ALA A 149 -26.03 42.13 -28.66
N THR A 150 -25.77 41.95 -29.91
CA THR A 150 -26.76 41.54 -30.94
C THR A 150 -26.87 40.00 -30.96
N GLU A 151 -27.89 39.48 -31.68
CA GLU A 151 -28.02 38.04 -31.93
C GLU A 151 -26.79 37.45 -32.67
N GLU A 152 -26.13 38.25 -33.51
CA GLU A 152 -24.89 37.85 -34.17
C GLU A 152 -23.71 37.77 -33.16
N ASP A 153 -23.63 38.72 -32.25
CA ASP A 153 -22.63 38.67 -31.18
C ASP A 153 -22.85 37.45 -30.27
N LEU A 154 -24.08 37.19 -29.85
CA LEU A 154 -24.42 36.03 -29.02
C LEU A 154 -24.01 34.73 -29.75
N ARG A 155 -24.22 34.63 -31.05
CA ARG A 155 -23.81 33.46 -31.86
C ARG A 155 -22.29 33.34 -31.94
N ASN A 156 -21.58 34.43 -32.18
CA ASN A 156 -20.13 34.46 -32.30
C ASN A 156 -19.43 33.99 -30.99
N TYR A 157 -20.06 34.29 -29.87
CA TYR A 157 -19.57 33.89 -28.55
C TYR A 157 -20.18 32.59 -28.01
N GLY A 158 -21.02 31.88 -28.82
CA GLY A 158 -21.66 30.63 -28.42
C GLY A 158 -22.70 30.76 -27.30
N LEU A 159 -23.39 31.92 -27.24
CA LEU A 159 -24.37 32.27 -26.21
C LEU A 159 -25.81 32.37 -26.72
N ASP A 160 -26.03 32.18 -28.03
CA ASP A 160 -27.34 32.17 -28.63
C ASP A 160 -28.07 30.84 -28.38
N ALA A 161 -29.39 30.83 -28.54
CA ALA A 161 -30.20 29.65 -28.32
C ALA A 161 -29.89 28.48 -29.28
N ALA A 162 -29.40 28.79 -30.49
CA ALA A 162 -29.07 27.76 -31.48
C ALA A 162 -27.74 27.03 -31.17
N SER A 163 -26.85 27.70 -30.45
CA SER A 163 -25.59 27.12 -29.93
C SER A 163 -25.79 26.17 -28.76
N ASP A 164 -26.99 26.11 -28.18
CA ASP A 164 -27.35 25.31 -26.99
C ASP A 164 -26.30 25.43 -25.86
N PRO A 165 -26.01 26.65 -25.39
CA PRO A 165 -24.93 26.90 -24.42
C PRO A 165 -25.12 26.12 -23.13
N ALA A 166 -24.01 25.71 -22.51
CA ALA A 166 -24.04 25.24 -21.13
C ALA A 166 -24.57 26.35 -20.20
N TRP A 167 -25.15 25.95 -19.08
CA TRP A 167 -25.59 26.92 -18.08
C TRP A 167 -25.57 26.31 -16.69
N PHE A 168 -25.53 27.19 -15.70
CA PHE A 168 -25.82 26.82 -14.32
C PHE A 168 -26.79 27.81 -13.70
N GLU A 169 -27.66 27.30 -12.83
CA GLU A 169 -28.61 28.07 -12.06
C GLU A 169 -28.40 27.83 -10.57
N VAL A 170 -28.16 28.89 -9.83
CA VAL A 170 -28.03 28.85 -8.37
C VAL A 170 -29.29 29.37 -7.74
N SER A 171 -29.98 28.52 -6.97
CA SER A 171 -31.10 28.90 -6.13
C SER A 171 -30.64 29.17 -4.71
N LEU A 172 -31.11 30.27 -4.12
CA LEU A 172 -30.74 30.70 -2.77
C LEU A 172 -31.85 30.36 -1.76
N ILE A 173 -31.47 30.32 -0.50
CA ILE A 173 -32.43 30.03 0.61
C ILE A 173 -33.50 31.11 0.79
N ASP A 174 -33.23 32.36 0.36
CA ASP A 174 -34.18 33.47 0.38
C ASP A 174 -35.25 33.39 -0.73
N GLY A 175 -35.15 32.37 -1.60
CA GLY A 175 -36.08 32.14 -2.70
C GLY A 175 -35.67 32.84 -4.00
N THR A 176 -34.58 33.58 -4.04
CA THR A 176 -34.03 34.15 -5.28
C THR A 176 -33.17 33.13 -6.04
N SER A 177 -33.00 33.35 -7.33
CA SER A 177 -32.09 32.56 -8.15
C SER A 177 -31.39 33.41 -9.19
N TYR A 178 -30.29 32.92 -9.74
CA TYR A 178 -29.62 33.47 -10.92
C TYR A 178 -29.14 32.38 -11.81
N LYS A 179 -29.13 32.64 -13.14
CA LYS A 179 -28.73 31.69 -14.16
C LYS A 179 -27.71 32.35 -15.07
N ILE A 180 -26.60 31.63 -15.25
CA ILE A 180 -25.48 32.04 -16.11
C ILE A 180 -25.39 31.07 -17.27
N TYR A 181 -25.40 31.61 -18.48
CA TYR A 181 -25.09 30.88 -19.70
C TYR A 181 -23.58 30.96 -19.99
N VAL A 182 -22.99 29.84 -20.35
CA VAL A 182 -21.56 29.68 -20.61
C VAL A 182 -21.36 29.37 -22.09
N GLY A 183 -20.69 30.28 -22.79
CA GLY A 183 -20.40 30.17 -24.23
C GLY A 183 -18.97 29.64 -24.48
N ASN A 184 -18.35 30.15 -25.56
CA ASN A 184 -17.02 29.73 -25.97
C ASN A 184 -15.93 30.09 -24.96
N PRO A 185 -14.79 29.34 -24.91
CA PRO A 185 -13.64 29.71 -24.12
C PRO A 185 -13.02 31.02 -24.62
N LEU A 186 -12.42 31.79 -23.71
CA LEU A 186 -11.68 33.01 -24.03
C LEU A 186 -10.44 32.68 -24.88
N VAL A 187 -10.16 33.54 -25.87
CA VAL A 187 -9.05 33.28 -26.83
C VAL A 187 -7.67 33.49 -26.20
N THR A 188 -7.54 34.38 -25.23
CA THR A 188 -6.23 34.88 -24.74
C THR A 188 -5.93 34.52 -23.29
N THR A 189 -6.92 34.07 -22.53
CA THR A 189 -6.79 33.78 -21.09
C THR A 189 -7.66 32.58 -20.71
N SER A 190 -7.42 32.02 -19.52
CA SER A 190 -8.32 31.02 -18.97
C SER A 190 -9.67 31.67 -18.60
N GLY A 191 -10.78 31.06 -19.06
CA GLY A 191 -12.12 31.54 -18.76
C GLY A 191 -13.08 31.40 -19.95
N TYR A 192 -14.26 31.94 -19.80
CA TYR A 192 -15.37 31.76 -20.76
C TYR A 192 -16.14 33.05 -20.98
N TYR A 193 -16.72 33.19 -22.18
CA TYR A 193 -17.74 34.18 -22.42
C TYR A 193 -19.02 33.74 -21.71
N VAL A 194 -19.62 34.67 -20.93
CA VAL A 194 -20.85 34.34 -20.19
C VAL A 194 -21.87 35.48 -20.29
N ARG A 195 -23.16 35.15 -20.08
CA ARG A 195 -24.21 36.13 -19.86
C ARG A 195 -25.08 35.71 -18.69
N LEU A 196 -25.55 36.70 -17.93
CA LEU A 196 -26.55 36.51 -16.88
C LEU A 196 -27.95 36.61 -17.50
N GLU A 197 -28.81 35.63 -17.21
CA GLU A 197 -30.19 35.66 -17.63
C GLU A 197 -30.92 36.86 -17.06
N GLY A 198 -31.71 37.52 -17.90
CA GLY A 198 -32.56 38.66 -17.52
C GLY A 198 -31.83 39.98 -17.32
N ARG A 199 -30.48 40.00 -17.30
CA ARG A 199 -29.72 41.27 -17.23
C ARG A 199 -29.65 41.90 -18.61
N LYS A 200 -30.21 43.13 -18.75
CA LYS A 200 -30.26 43.87 -20.00
C LYS A 200 -29.69 45.28 -19.82
N ASN A 201 -28.99 45.72 -20.86
CA ASN A 201 -28.68 47.14 -21.01
C ASN A 201 -29.80 47.79 -21.84
N VAL A 202 -30.43 48.80 -21.24
CA VAL A 202 -31.53 49.53 -21.91
C VAL A 202 -30.97 50.79 -22.54
N VAL A 203 -30.90 50.82 -23.86
CA VAL A 203 -30.41 51.99 -24.61
C VAL A 203 -31.59 52.73 -25.18
N THR A 204 -31.67 54.02 -24.91
CA THR A 204 -32.72 54.91 -25.48
C THR A 204 -32.13 55.76 -26.59
N ASP A 205 -32.74 55.70 -27.79
CA ASP A 205 -32.33 56.51 -28.95
C ASP A 205 -32.73 57.97 -28.81
N GLU A 206 -32.27 58.81 -29.73
CA GLU A 206 -32.60 60.23 -29.79
C GLU A 206 -34.10 60.50 -29.99
N ASN A 207 -34.87 59.50 -30.45
CA ASN A 207 -36.32 59.58 -30.67
C ASN A 207 -37.13 59.09 -29.45
N GLY A 208 -36.45 58.63 -28.38
CA GLY A 208 -37.11 58.11 -27.20
C GLY A 208 -37.51 56.64 -27.28
N ASN A 209 -37.07 55.89 -28.33
CA ASN A 209 -37.29 54.45 -28.40
C ASN A 209 -36.27 53.72 -27.54
N THR A 210 -36.69 52.77 -26.76
CA THR A 210 -35.82 51.92 -25.92
C THR A 210 -35.58 50.59 -26.59
N THR A 211 -34.31 50.13 -26.62
CA THR A 211 -33.89 48.80 -27.05
C THR A 211 -33.13 48.12 -25.92
N GLU A 212 -33.48 46.88 -25.63
CA GLU A 212 -32.82 46.05 -24.62
C GLU A 212 -31.77 45.18 -25.29
N TYR A 213 -30.55 45.18 -24.76
CA TYR A 213 -29.44 44.40 -25.24
C TYR A 213 -28.93 43.48 -24.15
N ASP A 214 -28.47 42.27 -24.51
CA ASP A 214 -27.73 41.39 -23.61
C ASP A 214 -26.34 41.98 -23.30
N ILE A 215 -25.81 41.65 -22.13
CA ILE A 215 -24.44 41.99 -21.74
C ILE A 215 -23.60 40.70 -21.75
N ILE A 216 -22.48 40.73 -22.45
CA ILE A 216 -21.51 39.63 -22.51
C ILE A 216 -20.33 39.98 -21.63
N TYR A 217 -19.97 39.08 -20.74
CA TYR A 217 -18.81 39.20 -19.86
C TYR A 217 -17.73 38.20 -20.23
N ALA A 218 -16.46 38.51 -19.89
CA ALA A 218 -15.38 37.56 -19.85
C ALA A 218 -15.23 37.09 -18.41
N LEU A 219 -15.66 35.89 -18.08
CA LEU A 219 -15.57 35.33 -16.75
C LEU A 219 -14.26 34.56 -16.59
N GLN A 220 -13.45 34.93 -15.59
CA GLN A 220 -12.30 34.15 -15.17
C GLN A 220 -12.75 33.09 -14.17
N SER A 221 -12.74 31.82 -14.58
CA SER A 221 -13.13 30.74 -13.68
C SER A 221 -12.64 29.38 -14.17
N GLY A 222 -12.66 28.40 -13.29
CA GLY A 222 -12.37 27.01 -13.54
C GLY A 222 -13.50 26.21 -14.17
N LEU A 223 -14.46 26.85 -14.86
CA LEU A 223 -15.65 26.17 -15.39
C LEU A 223 -15.37 24.92 -16.24
N ALA A 224 -14.19 24.87 -16.90
CA ALA A 224 -13.76 23.68 -17.64
C ALA A 224 -13.59 22.45 -16.70
N ASP A 225 -13.19 22.68 -15.49
CA ASP A 225 -12.93 21.64 -14.50
C ASP A 225 -14.09 21.40 -13.53
N THR A 226 -15.16 22.18 -13.64
CA THR A 226 -16.33 22.12 -12.76
C THR A 226 -17.64 22.02 -13.58
N VAL A 227 -18.24 23.12 -13.96
CA VAL A 227 -19.57 23.18 -14.61
C VAL A 227 -19.62 22.42 -15.92
N LEU A 228 -18.53 22.40 -16.70
CA LEU A 228 -18.47 21.75 -18.02
C LEU A 228 -18.11 20.27 -17.96
N LYS A 229 -17.79 19.73 -16.78
CA LYS A 229 -17.62 18.29 -16.54
C LYS A 229 -18.94 17.61 -16.18
N GLY A 230 -18.97 16.30 -16.33
CA GLY A 230 -20.08 15.49 -15.85
C GLY A 230 -20.12 15.41 -14.32
N SER A 231 -21.26 15.05 -13.77
CA SER A 231 -21.50 14.92 -12.34
C SER A 231 -20.62 13.86 -11.68
N GLU A 232 -20.06 12.92 -12.43
CA GLU A 232 -19.08 11.93 -11.98
C GLU A 232 -17.84 12.58 -11.38
N SER A 233 -17.45 13.76 -11.90
CA SER A 233 -16.30 14.51 -11.39
C SER A 233 -16.50 15.05 -9.97
N LEU A 234 -17.72 15.06 -9.49
CA LEU A 234 -18.08 15.49 -8.13
C LEU A 234 -18.13 14.34 -7.13
N VAL A 235 -18.11 13.09 -7.60
CA VAL A 235 -18.18 11.90 -6.74
C VAL A 235 -16.84 11.68 -6.05
N ALA A 236 -16.88 11.22 -4.81
CA ALA A 236 -15.70 10.84 -4.06
C ALA A 236 -14.96 9.70 -4.76
N LEU A 237 -13.63 9.78 -4.79
CA LEU A 237 -12.78 8.82 -5.53
C LEU A 237 -12.56 7.52 -4.79
N GLU A 238 -12.97 7.43 -3.53
CA GLU A 238 -12.83 6.24 -2.69
C GLU A 238 -13.72 5.11 -3.21
N LEU A 239 -13.13 3.91 -3.36
CA LEU A 239 -13.82 2.68 -3.71
C LEU A 239 -13.89 1.70 -2.53
N ALA A 240 -13.11 1.95 -1.47
CA ALA A 240 -13.17 1.25 -0.20
C ALA A 240 -12.85 2.22 0.95
N PRO A 241 -13.22 1.88 2.21
CA PRO A 241 -12.80 2.66 3.36
C PRO A 241 -11.28 2.80 3.45
N TYR A 242 -10.80 3.91 3.96
CA TYR A 242 -9.38 4.09 4.25
C TYR A 242 -9.01 3.29 5.51
N TYR A 243 -8.15 2.30 5.34
CA TYR A 243 -7.69 1.44 6.44
C TYR A 243 -6.30 1.82 6.97
N GLY A 244 -5.45 2.43 6.13
CA GLY A 244 -4.07 2.69 6.52
C GLY A 244 -3.38 1.42 7.04
N ASN A 245 -2.77 1.49 8.22
CA ASN A 245 -2.10 0.34 8.83
C ASN A 245 -3.06 -0.75 9.33
N GLU A 246 -4.36 -0.46 9.48
CA GLU A 246 -5.34 -1.47 9.89
C GLU A 246 -5.55 -2.55 8.83
N ILE A 247 -5.19 -2.29 7.58
CA ILE A 247 -5.23 -3.27 6.50
C ILE A 247 -4.44 -4.55 6.83
N PHE A 248 -3.39 -4.46 7.62
CA PHE A 248 -2.61 -5.61 8.06
C PHE A 248 -3.37 -6.54 9.03
N ASN A 249 -4.57 -6.15 9.45
CA ASN A 249 -5.49 -7.01 10.18
C ASN A 249 -6.50 -7.70 9.25
N ALA A 250 -6.35 -7.59 7.93
CA ALA A 250 -7.24 -8.27 6.99
C ALA A 250 -7.23 -9.77 7.27
N SER A 251 -8.37 -10.27 7.73
CA SER A 251 -8.52 -11.66 8.17
C SER A 251 -8.91 -12.60 7.04
N ASP A 252 -9.64 -12.07 6.05
CA ASP A 252 -10.12 -12.81 4.90
C ASP A 252 -9.84 -12.01 3.63
N PHE A 253 -8.95 -12.53 2.82
CA PHE A 253 -8.70 -12.04 1.47
C PHE A 253 -9.05 -13.15 0.50
N ALA A 254 -9.79 -12.82 -0.55
CA ALA A 254 -10.12 -13.76 -1.62
C ALA A 254 -10.04 -13.03 -2.98
N LEU A 255 -9.36 -13.63 -3.91
CA LEU A 255 -9.34 -13.23 -5.32
C LEU A 255 -9.92 -14.37 -6.16
N MET A 256 -10.95 -14.05 -6.91
CA MET A 256 -11.54 -14.91 -7.93
C MET A 256 -11.35 -14.28 -9.29
N ARG A 257 -11.07 -15.07 -10.31
CA ARG A 257 -10.83 -14.59 -11.67
C ARG A 257 -11.42 -15.55 -12.69
N LYS A 258 -11.81 -15.05 -13.84
CA LYS A 258 -12.20 -15.91 -14.96
C LYS A 258 -10.99 -16.60 -15.58
N GLY A 259 -11.09 -17.92 -15.67
CA GLY A 259 -10.14 -18.75 -16.39
C GLY A 259 -10.27 -18.59 -17.92
N LYS A 260 -9.42 -19.29 -18.65
CA LYS A 260 -9.44 -19.31 -20.14
C LYS A 260 -10.75 -19.90 -20.71
N ASP A 261 -11.38 -20.80 -19.98
CA ASP A 261 -12.68 -21.43 -20.31
C ASP A 261 -13.87 -20.53 -20.02
N GLY A 262 -13.65 -19.34 -19.44
CA GLY A 262 -14.69 -18.39 -19.05
C GLY A 262 -15.39 -18.71 -17.72
N LEU A 263 -15.01 -19.78 -17.04
CA LEU A 263 -15.50 -20.08 -15.71
C LEU A 263 -14.77 -19.27 -14.65
N ARG A 264 -15.48 -18.91 -13.58
CA ARG A 264 -14.87 -18.19 -12.46
C ARG A 264 -14.22 -19.17 -11.51
N GLU A 265 -12.94 -18.95 -11.25
CA GLU A 265 -12.15 -19.76 -10.35
C GLU A 265 -11.63 -18.93 -9.19
N SER A 266 -11.61 -19.52 -8.01
CA SER A 266 -10.88 -18.97 -6.88
C SER A 266 -9.39 -19.11 -7.16
N ILE A 267 -8.68 -17.99 -7.26
CA ILE A 267 -7.22 -18.01 -7.48
C ILE A 267 -6.51 -18.20 -6.16
N ILE A 268 -6.88 -17.41 -5.15
CA ILE A 268 -6.23 -17.44 -3.85
C ILE A 268 -7.22 -16.99 -2.76
N ARG A 269 -7.10 -17.62 -1.58
CA ARG A 269 -7.65 -17.11 -0.32
C ARG A 269 -6.55 -17.07 0.72
N VAL A 270 -6.51 -15.99 1.47
CA VAL A 270 -5.52 -15.76 2.54
C VAL A 270 -6.25 -15.47 3.84
N GLY A 271 -5.86 -16.15 4.90
CA GLY A 271 -6.34 -15.91 6.26
C GLY A 271 -5.22 -15.35 7.13
N LEU A 272 -5.59 -14.58 8.14
CA LEU A 272 -4.69 -14.11 9.19
C LEU A 272 -4.61 -15.20 10.27
N VAL A 273 -3.39 -15.64 10.59
CA VAL A 273 -3.11 -16.72 11.56
C VAL A 273 -2.65 -16.18 12.92
N SER A 274 -2.07 -14.98 12.93
CA SER A 274 -1.56 -14.38 14.16
C SER A 274 -2.68 -13.95 15.12
N ASP A 275 -2.37 -14.02 16.42
CA ASP A 275 -3.27 -13.55 17.46
C ASP A 275 -3.57 -12.05 17.35
N LYS A 276 -4.74 -11.64 17.82
CA LYS A 276 -5.12 -10.22 17.89
C LYS A 276 -4.12 -9.42 18.74
N GLY A 277 -3.81 -8.22 18.29
CA GLY A 277 -2.93 -7.29 19.03
C GLY A 277 -1.45 -7.48 18.76
N VAL A 278 -1.06 -8.35 17.85
CA VAL A 278 0.32 -8.41 17.33
C VAL A 278 0.57 -7.17 16.47
N ALA A 279 1.79 -6.61 16.58
CA ALA A 279 2.17 -5.47 15.74
C ALA A 279 2.05 -5.83 14.24
N ALA A 280 1.67 -4.88 13.39
CA ALA A 280 1.50 -5.10 11.95
C ALA A 280 2.71 -5.78 11.28
N SER A 281 3.93 -5.47 11.74
CA SER A 281 5.18 -6.08 11.26
C SER A 281 5.41 -7.53 11.70
N ALA A 282 4.54 -8.09 12.53
CA ALA A 282 4.62 -9.46 13.03
C ALA A 282 3.34 -10.26 12.75
N GLN A 283 2.47 -9.76 11.89
CA GLN A 283 1.30 -10.49 11.41
C GLN A 283 1.75 -11.68 10.54
N ILE A 284 1.07 -12.80 10.70
CA ILE A 284 1.33 -14.03 9.95
C ILE A 284 0.12 -14.35 9.11
N TYR A 285 0.32 -14.46 7.81
CA TYR A 285 -0.71 -14.80 6.85
C TYR A 285 -0.49 -16.21 6.31
N GLN A 286 -1.58 -16.91 6.07
CA GLN A 286 -1.56 -18.22 5.48
C GLN A 286 -2.53 -18.28 4.30
N MET A 287 -2.05 -18.78 3.17
CA MET A 287 -2.92 -19.12 2.07
C MET A 287 -3.80 -20.31 2.49
N THR A 288 -5.11 -20.18 2.35
CA THR A 288 -6.08 -21.22 2.69
C THR A 288 -6.69 -21.90 1.46
N TYR A 289 -6.51 -21.28 0.29
CA TYR A 289 -6.94 -21.84 -0.99
C TYR A 289 -5.90 -21.46 -2.07
N PRO A 290 -5.57 -22.31 -3.03
CA PRO A 290 -6.09 -23.67 -3.27
C PRO A 290 -5.61 -24.70 -2.22
N LYS A 291 -4.56 -24.39 -1.49
CA LYS A 291 -3.97 -25.22 -0.43
C LYS A 291 -3.36 -24.35 0.65
N SER A 292 -3.10 -24.97 1.80
CA SER A 292 -2.37 -24.32 2.88
C SER A 292 -0.89 -24.17 2.52
N TYR A 293 -0.52 -23.01 1.97
CA TYR A 293 0.86 -22.63 1.67
C TYR A 293 1.30 -21.44 2.52
N ILE A 294 2.60 -21.32 2.72
CA ILE A 294 3.21 -20.10 3.22
C ILE A 294 3.12 -19.05 2.11
N ILE A 295 2.48 -17.93 2.39
CA ILE A 295 2.40 -16.83 1.46
C ILE A 295 3.75 -16.10 1.37
N ASN A 296 4.01 -15.49 0.26
CA ASN A 296 5.13 -14.54 0.12
C ASN A 296 4.75 -13.25 0.84
N GLU A 297 5.10 -13.14 2.13
CA GLU A 297 4.70 -12.03 2.99
C GLU A 297 5.18 -10.68 2.49
N ASP A 298 6.41 -10.61 1.94
CA ASP A 298 6.96 -9.39 1.36
C ASP A 298 6.08 -8.89 0.20
N VAL A 299 5.75 -9.80 -0.73
CA VAL A 299 4.93 -9.47 -1.90
C VAL A 299 3.48 -9.19 -1.51
N TYR A 300 2.91 -9.97 -0.61
CA TYR A 300 1.54 -9.78 -0.15
C TYR A 300 1.38 -8.49 0.64
N GLY A 301 2.27 -8.22 1.58
CA GLY A 301 2.27 -6.99 2.38
C GLY A 301 2.55 -5.75 1.53
N GLU A 302 3.62 -5.79 0.72
CA GLU A 302 4.08 -4.61 -0.02
C GLU A 302 3.16 -4.24 -1.19
N PHE A 303 2.67 -5.22 -1.95
CA PHE A 303 1.89 -4.95 -3.16
C PHE A 303 0.38 -5.12 -2.96
N VAL A 304 -0.07 -6.16 -2.25
CA VAL A 304 -1.51 -6.41 -2.10
C VAL A 304 -2.09 -5.56 -0.97
N LEU A 305 -1.62 -5.75 0.26
CA LEU A 305 -2.19 -5.05 1.39
C LEU A 305 -2.01 -3.53 1.31
N ASN A 306 -0.84 -3.05 0.88
CA ASN A 306 -0.65 -1.61 0.71
C ASN A 306 -1.58 -1.01 -0.36
N ALA A 307 -1.85 -1.73 -1.46
CA ALA A 307 -2.82 -1.27 -2.45
C ALA A 307 -4.25 -1.22 -1.89
N LEU A 308 -4.59 -2.14 -0.97
CA LEU A 308 -5.91 -2.21 -0.34
C LEU A 308 -6.06 -1.27 0.86
N ALA A 309 -4.96 -0.74 1.39
CA ALA A 309 -4.99 0.24 2.49
C ALA A 309 -5.74 1.53 2.09
N TYR A 310 -5.70 1.87 0.82
CA TYR A 310 -6.39 3.03 0.27
C TYR A 310 -6.80 2.78 -1.18
N VAL A 311 -7.98 2.21 -1.38
CA VAL A 311 -8.51 1.94 -2.72
C VAL A 311 -9.19 3.19 -3.25
N GLN A 312 -8.48 3.90 -4.12
CA GLN A 312 -8.93 5.16 -4.72
C GLN A 312 -8.84 5.10 -6.24
N ALA A 313 -9.88 5.59 -6.90
CA ALA A 313 -9.90 5.80 -8.33
C ALA A 313 -9.10 7.04 -8.74
N THR A 314 -8.61 7.07 -9.97
CA THR A 314 -8.10 8.29 -10.59
C THR A 314 -9.23 9.19 -11.08
N GLU A 315 -10.35 8.58 -11.46
CA GLU A 315 -11.59 9.25 -11.81
C GLU A 315 -12.77 8.30 -11.60
N ILE A 316 -13.95 8.82 -11.26
CA ILE A 316 -15.21 8.08 -11.29
C ILE A 316 -15.82 8.24 -12.68
N VAL A 317 -16.24 7.14 -13.28
CA VAL A 317 -16.79 7.11 -14.65
C VAL A 317 -18.28 6.82 -14.72
N ALA A 318 -18.86 6.30 -13.64
CA ALA A 318 -20.30 6.11 -13.45
C ALA A 318 -20.62 5.92 -11.96
N TYR A 319 -21.84 6.26 -11.55
CA TYR A 319 -22.29 6.14 -10.16
C TYR A 319 -23.81 6.03 -10.06
N GLY A 320 -24.29 5.60 -8.88
CA GLY A 320 -25.72 5.53 -8.55
C GLY A 320 -26.49 4.60 -9.53
N GLU A 321 -27.71 4.97 -9.86
CA GLU A 321 -28.53 4.15 -10.77
C GLU A 321 -27.98 4.04 -12.19
N LYS A 322 -27.09 4.96 -12.60
CA LYS A 322 -26.48 4.92 -13.95
C LYS A 322 -25.60 3.68 -14.18
N ILE A 323 -25.15 3.01 -13.11
CA ILE A 323 -24.28 1.82 -13.22
C ILE A 323 -25.03 0.54 -13.63
N HIS A 324 -26.35 0.48 -13.43
CA HIS A 324 -27.17 -0.72 -13.70
C HIS A 324 -27.80 -0.69 -15.11
N THR A 325 -27.06 -0.18 -16.10
CA THR A 325 -27.51 -0.09 -17.48
C THR A 325 -26.70 -1.03 -18.39
N PRO A 326 -27.29 -1.59 -19.45
CA PRO A 326 -26.56 -2.43 -20.40
C PRO A 326 -25.34 -1.74 -21.03
N GLU A 327 -25.42 -0.42 -21.18
CA GLU A 327 -24.33 0.40 -21.74
C GLU A 327 -23.07 0.37 -20.87
N VAL A 328 -23.21 0.15 -19.56
CA VAL A 328 -22.08 0.03 -18.62
C VAL A 328 -21.24 -1.20 -18.97
N TYR A 329 -21.89 -2.33 -19.26
CA TYR A 329 -21.16 -3.53 -19.66
C TYR A 329 -20.37 -3.32 -20.96
N GLU A 330 -21.03 -2.73 -21.98
CA GLU A 330 -20.38 -2.46 -23.27
C GLU A 330 -19.22 -1.47 -23.13
N LYS A 331 -19.38 -0.45 -22.30
CA LYS A 331 -18.40 0.63 -22.15
C LYS A 331 -17.25 0.30 -21.20
N PHE A 332 -17.52 -0.39 -20.09
CA PHE A 332 -16.56 -0.60 -19.01
C PHE A 332 -16.16 -2.07 -18.83
N GLY A 333 -16.84 -3.02 -19.49
CA GLY A 333 -16.58 -4.44 -19.34
C GLY A 333 -16.94 -4.98 -17.94
N LEU A 334 -17.92 -4.34 -17.28
CA LEU A 334 -18.42 -4.70 -15.96
C LEU A 334 -19.88 -5.14 -16.07
N ASP A 335 -20.17 -6.38 -15.72
CA ASP A 335 -21.51 -6.96 -15.68
C ASP A 335 -22.11 -6.74 -14.29
N LEU A 336 -22.98 -5.76 -14.20
CA LEU A 336 -23.60 -5.32 -12.96
C LEU A 336 -25.11 -5.61 -12.91
N ASP A 337 -25.57 -6.60 -13.69
CA ASP A 337 -26.92 -7.13 -13.57
C ASP A 337 -27.11 -7.77 -12.20
N MET A 338 -28.04 -7.25 -11.42
CA MET A 338 -28.23 -7.67 -10.01
C MET A 338 -28.60 -9.15 -9.89
N ASP A 339 -29.43 -9.68 -10.78
CA ASP A 339 -29.81 -11.10 -10.75
C ASP A 339 -28.61 -12.00 -11.05
N ARG A 340 -27.71 -11.56 -11.90
CA ARG A 340 -26.48 -12.28 -12.25
C ARG A 340 -25.44 -12.20 -11.14
N LEU A 341 -25.28 -11.04 -10.51
CA LEU A 341 -24.38 -10.84 -9.37
C LEU A 341 -24.84 -11.67 -8.16
N GLU A 342 -26.15 -11.69 -7.86
CA GLU A 342 -26.69 -12.47 -6.73
C GLU A 342 -26.56 -13.98 -6.94
N ASN A 343 -26.58 -14.45 -8.19
CA ASN A 343 -26.46 -15.88 -8.53
C ASN A 343 -25.02 -16.29 -8.92
N ASP A 344 -24.04 -15.40 -8.81
CA ASP A 344 -22.63 -15.62 -9.21
C ASP A 344 -22.48 -16.08 -10.67
N THR A 345 -23.30 -15.51 -11.55
CA THR A 345 -23.34 -15.81 -12.98
C THR A 345 -22.95 -14.60 -13.85
N ASP A 346 -22.48 -13.53 -13.20
CA ASP A 346 -22.01 -12.31 -13.85
C ASP A 346 -20.75 -12.55 -14.69
N ASP A 347 -20.47 -11.65 -15.63
CA ASP A 347 -19.36 -11.74 -16.57
C ASP A 347 -18.15 -10.88 -16.21
N ASN A 348 -18.02 -10.48 -14.94
CA ASN A 348 -16.89 -9.70 -14.49
C ASN A 348 -15.58 -10.50 -14.54
N TYR A 349 -14.48 -9.84 -14.89
CA TYR A 349 -13.19 -10.47 -15.06
C TYR A 349 -12.62 -11.00 -13.74
N ALA A 350 -12.61 -10.16 -12.70
CA ALA A 350 -12.17 -10.58 -11.38
C ALA A 350 -13.04 -10.00 -10.27
N ILE A 351 -13.12 -10.72 -9.16
CA ILE A 351 -13.78 -10.30 -7.94
C ILE A 351 -12.76 -10.39 -6.82
N LEU A 352 -12.60 -9.29 -6.11
CA LEU A 352 -11.76 -9.18 -4.93
C LEU A 352 -12.64 -8.96 -3.71
N ALA A 353 -12.44 -9.79 -2.69
CA ALA A 353 -13.11 -9.65 -1.39
C ALA A 353 -12.08 -9.62 -0.27
N TYR A 354 -12.28 -8.76 0.72
CA TYR A 354 -11.45 -8.74 1.93
C TYR A 354 -12.21 -8.14 3.12
N ASN A 355 -11.75 -8.44 4.33
CA ASN A 355 -12.37 -7.95 5.55
C ASN A 355 -11.30 -7.60 6.59
N CYS A 356 -11.34 -6.37 7.09
CA CYS A 356 -10.45 -5.88 8.15
C CYS A 356 -11.11 -5.88 9.54
N ALA A 357 -12.40 -6.17 9.62
CA ALA A 357 -13.09 -6.25 10.89
C ALA A 357 -12.62 -7.47 11.71
N PRO A 358 -12.63 -7.40 13.04
CA PRO A 358 -12.38 -8.56 13.88
C PRO A 358 -13.38 -9.68 13.58
N ALA A 359 -12.91 -10.92 13.42
CA ALA A 359 -13.76 -12.07 13.06
C ALA A 359 -14.88 -12.39 14.07
N ASP A 360 -14.77 -11.88 15.30
CA ASP A 360 -15.77 -12.00 16.37
C ASP A 360 -16.68 -10.77 16.51
N SER A 361 -16.60 -9.79 15.61
CA SER A 361 -17.51 -8.64 15.62
C SER A 361 -18.90 -9.04 15.12
N GLU A 362 -19.95 -8.49 15.73
CA GLU A 362 -21.34 -8.71 15.32
C GLU A 362 -21.59 -8.27 13.87
N ASP A 363 -20.83 -7.29 13.41
CA ASP A 363 -20.94 -6.66 12.09
C ASP A 363 -19.96 -7.24 11.05
N TYR A 364 -19.28 -8.36 11.36
CA TYR A 364 -18.21 -8.88 10.51
C TYR A 364 -18.60 -9.00 9.03
N ALA A 365 -19.74 -9.62 8.75
CA ALA A 365 -20.19 -9.83 7.37
C ALA A 365 -20.52 -8.53 6.64
N SER A 366 -21.05 -7.52 7.35
CA SER A 366 -21.41 -6.22 6.79
C SER A 366 -20.20 -5.31 6.54
N GLN A 367 -19.06 -5.63 7.14
CA GLN A 367 -17.79 -4.91 6.96
C GLN A 367 -16.97 -5.42 5.77
N ALA A 368 -17.36 -6.54 5.18
CA ALA A 368 -16.66 -7.11 4.02
C ALA A 368 -16.67 -6.11 2.84
N ILE A 369 -15.51 -5.94 2.23
CA ILE A 369 -15.33 -5.15 1.01
C ILE A 369 -15.37 -6.11 -0.16
N LEU A 370 -16.13 -5.74 -1.16
CA LEU A 370 -16.24 -6.45 -2.43
C LEU A 370 -15.98 -5.48 -3.56
N LEU A 371 -15.10 -5.86 -4.48
CA LEU A 371 -14.72 -5.05 -5.65
C LEU A 371 -14.77 -5.95 -6.90
N TYR A 372 -15.41 -5.46 -7.95
CA TYR A 372 -15.50 -6.13 -9.24
C TYR A 372 -14.58 -5.42 -10.25
N PHE A 373 -13.73 -6.19 -10.92
CA PHE A 373 -12.75 -5.67 -11.85
C PHE A 373 -13.12 -6.03 -13.31
N SER A 374 -12.96 -5.07 -14.21
CA SER A 374 -12.92 -5.33 -15.65
C SER A 374 -11.62 -6.04 -16.04
N LYS A 375 -11.53 -6.50 -17.27
CA LYS A 375 -10.22 -6.82 -17.87
C LYS A 375 -9.34 -5.58 -17.90
N ARG A 376 -8.03 -5.79 -17.92
CA ARG A 376 -7.03 -4.73 -18.11
C ARG A 376 -7.24 -4.06 -19.47
N ILE A 377 -7.21 -2.75 -19.48
CA ILE A 377 -7.43 -1.90 -20.65
C ILE A 377 -6.24 -0.97 -20.80
N THR A 378 -5.82 -0.76 -22.05
CA THR A 378 -4.76 0.19 -22.39
C THR A 378 -5.39 1.39 -23.09
N ASP A 379 -5.14 2.61 -22.60
CA ASP A 379 -5.62 3.83 -23.25
C ASP A 379 -4.72 4.26 -24.43
N VAL A 380 -5.09 5.36 -25.04
CA VAL A 380 -4.38 5.90 -26.24
C VAL A 380 -2.94 6.33 -25.94
N ASP A 381 -2.63 6.65 -24.70
CA ASP A 381 -1.31 7.05 -24.23
C ASP A 381 -0.46 5.86 -23.76
N GLY A 382 -0.98 4.64 -23.85
CA GLY A 382 -0.33 3.41 -23.43
C GLY A 382 -0.41 3.15 -21.93
N MET A 383 -1.20 3.90 -21.19
CA MET A 383 -1.44 3.67 -19.77
C MET A 383 -2.42 2.52 -19.58
N GLU A 384 -2.08 1.61 -18.68
CA GLU A 384 -2.92 0.46 -18.36
C GLU A 384 -3.71 0.71 -17.08
N TYR A 385 -4.98 0.30 -17.10
CA TYR A 385 -5.90 0.48 -15.99
C TYR A 385 -7.00 -0.60 -15.96
N TYR A 386 -7.72 -0.65 -14.84
CA TYR A 386 -8.96 -1.39 -14.69
C TYR A 386 -10.11 -0.42 -14.43
N TYR A 387 -11.31 -0.79 -14.84
CA TYR A 387 -12.53 -0.26 -14.24
C TYR A 387 -12.91 -1.14 -13.06
N VAL A 388 -13.22 -0.50 -11.93
CA VAL A 388 -13.55 -1.18 -10.68
C VAL A 388 -14.89 -0.68 -10.17
N TYR A 389 -15.82 -1.60 -9.99
CA TYR A 389 -17.09 -1.32 -9.32
C TYR A 389 -17.01 -1.63 -7.84
N SER A 390 -17.46 -0.69 -7.03
CA SER A 390 -17.63 -0.83 -5.59
C SER A 390 -19.12 -0.82 -5.24
N PRO A 391 -19.71 -1.95 -4.80
CA PRO A 391 -21.10 -1.97 -4.34
C PRO A 391 -21.34 -1.05 -3.13
N ARG A 392 -20.36 -0.92 -2.25
CA ARG A 392 -20.46 -0.09 -1.05
C ARG A 392 -20.59 1.39 -1.37
N TYR A 393 -19.87 1.86 -2.40
CA TYR A 393 -19.86 3.26 -2.83
C TYR A 393 -20.77 3.52 -4.03
N GLN A 394 -21.35 2.47 -4.59
CA GLN A 394 -22.20 2.52 -5.79
C GLN A 394 -21.58 3.34 -6.91
N SER A 395 -20.30 3.11 -7.17
CA SER A 395 -19.52 3.85 -8.15
C SER A 395 -18.59 2.93 -8.92
N ILE A 396 -18.32 3.30 -10.18
CA ILE A 396 -17.30 2.69 -11.04
C ILE A 396 -16.16 3.69 -11.15
N GLY A 397 -14.99 3.29 -10.69
CA GLY A 397 -13.76 4.07 -10.78
C GLY A 397 -12.77 3.48 -11.77
N LYS A 398 -11.94 4.34 -12.36
CA LYS A 398 -10.76 3.97 -13.14
C LYS A 398 -9.56 3.91 -12.19
N VAL A 399 -8.87 2.77 -12.12
CA VAL A 399 -7.69 2.60 -11.28
C VAL A 399 -6.48 2.19 -12.12
N LEU A 400 -5.28 2.63 -11.73
CA LEU A 400 -4.04 2.26 -12.45
C LEU A 400 -3.75 0.77 -12.29
N ALA A 401 -3.50 0.06 -13.39
CA ALA A 401 -3.20 -1.35 -13.37
C ALA A 401 -1.92 -1.66 -12.59
N SER A 402 -0.92 -0.79 -12.65
CA SER A 402 0.34 -0.97 -11.91
C SER A 402 0.17 -1.06 -10.38
N THR A 403 -0.87 -0.44 -9.82
CA THR A 403 -1.21 -0.53 -8.40
C THR A 403 -1.90 -1.85 -8.07
N TYR A 404 -2.65 -2.41 -9.02
CA TYR A 404 -3.46 -3.61 -8.84
C TYR A 404 -2.99 -4.76 -9.74
N ASP A 405 -1.72 -4.79 -10.12
CA ASP A 405 -1.12 -5.85 -10.93
C ASP A 405 -1.38 -7.26 -10.36
N PHE A 406 -1.52 -7.36 -9.03
CA PHE A 406 -1.80 -8.61 -8.36
C PHE A 406 -3.13 -9.27 -8.80
N ILE A 407 -4.05 -8.53 -9.40
CA ILE A 407 -5.28 -9.09 -9.97
C ILE A 407 -4.96 -10.12 -11.06
N ASP A 408 -3.89 -9.90 -11.83
CA ASP A 408 -3.46 -10.78 -12.93
C ASP A 408 -2.37 -11.78 -12.54
N TRP A 409 -1.87 -11.72 -11.31
CA TRP A 409 -0.81 -12.62 -10.89
C TRP A 409 -1.26 -14.07 -10.89
N SER A 410 -0.33 -14.95 -11.24
CA SER A 410 -0.47 -16.38 -11.01
C SER A 410 -0.33 -16.71 -9.52
N LEU A 411 -0.80 -17.88 -9.13
CA LEU A 411 -0.64 -18.42 -7.79
C LEU A 411 0.83 -18.44 -7.34
N ALA A 412 1.73 -18.74 -8.28
CA ALA A 412 3.15 -18.80 -8.03
C ALA A 412 3.73 -17.51 -7.44
N LYS A 413 3.24 -16.36 -7.85
CA LYS A 413 3.73 -15.06 -7.36
C LYS A 413 3.29 -14.74 -5.94
N TYR A 414 2.17 -15.31 -5.50
CA TYR A 414 1.68 -15.18 -4.13
C TYR A 414 2.36 -16.13 -3.15
N THR A 415 2.90 -17.26 -3.62
CA THR A 415 3.51 -18.24 -2.74
C THR A 415 4.91 -17.82 -2.33
N ASN A 416 5.31 -18.23 -1.12
CA ASN A 416 6.67 -18.02 -0.67
C ASN A 416 7.62 -18.69 -1.67
N PRO A 417 8.56 -17.94 -2.27
CA PRO A 417 9.48 -18.50 -3.25
C PRO A 417 10.49 -19.47 -2.61
N TYR A 418 10.54 -19.54 -1.28
CA TYR A 418 11.44 -20.44 -0.58
C TYR A 418 10.78 -21.81 -0.36
N LEU A 419 11.49 -22.89 -0.71
CA LEU A 419 11.06 -24.24 -0.37
C LEU A 419 10.96 -24.45 1.15
N PHE A 420 11.85 -23.79 1.88
CA PHE A 420 11.84 -23.66 3.33
C PHE A 420 12.61 -22.39 3.71
N PHE A 421 12.32 -21.86 4.89
CA PHE A 421 13.05 -20.72 5.42
C PHE A 421 13.49 -21.04 6.86
N GLU A 422 14.75 -21.45 7.01
CA GLU A 422 15.35 -21.69 8.31
C GLU A 422 16.77 -21.11 8.35
N TYR A 423 17.04 -20.33 9.37
CA TYR A 423 18.41 -19.86 9.58
C TYR A 423 19.34 -21.04 9.84
N PHE A 424 20.57 -20.98 9.37
CA PHE A 424 21.53 -22.06 9.62
C PHE A 424 21.76 -22.30 11.13
N THR A 425 21.47 -21.32 11.98
CA THR A 425 21.50 -21.42 13.44
C THR A 425 20.39 -22.30 14.01
N SER A 426 19.31 -22.47 13.29
CA SER A 426 18.18 -23.33 13.67
C SER A 426 18.19 -24.68 12.94
N ALA A 427 19.06 -24.89 11.97
CA ALA A 427 19.20 -26.19 11.33
C ALA A 427 20.01 -27.16 12.20
N GLU A 428 19.52 -28.39 12.33
CA GLU A 428 20.23 -29.51 12.97
C GLU A 428 20.90 -30.40 11.97
N SER A 429 20.27 -30.76 10.86
CA SER A 429 20.89 -31.52 9.81
C SER A 429 20.30 -31.25 8.43
N ILE A 430 21.12 -31.50 7.42
CA ILE A 430 20.71 -31.43 6.01
C ILE A 430 21.09 -32.77 5.40
N SER A 431 20.16 -33.44 4.72
CA SER A 431 20.43 -34.68 3.98
C SER A 431 20.18 -34.43 2.51
N ILE A 432 21.15 -34.81 1.69
CA ILE A 432 21.12 -34.70 0.24
C ILE A 432 21.48 -36.05 -0.34
N VAL A 433 20.58 -36.63 -1.09
CA VAL A 433 20.76 -37.88 -1.79
C VAL A 433 20.48 -37.65 -3.27
N ASN A 434 21.36 -38.13 -4.12
CA ASN A 434 21.16 -38.22 -5.55
C ASN A 434 22.04 -39.36 -6.07
N GLU A 435 21.44 -40.50 -6.41
CA GLU A 435 22.20 -41.70 -6.82
C GLU A 435 22.96 -41.47 -8.11
N SER A 436 22.38 -40.77 -9.07
CA SER A 436 23.00 -40.48 -10.36
C SER A 436 24.27 -39.63 -10.23
N GLU A 437 24.30 -38.74 -9.24
CA GLU A 437 25.46 -37.88 -8.93
C GLU A 437 26.37 -38.45 -7.84
N GLY A 438 26.08 -39.66 -7.33
CA GLY A 438 26.83 -40.28 -6.27
C GLY A 438 26.76 -39.57 -4.93
N LEU A 439 25.71 -38.77 -4.71
CA LEU A 439 25.47 -38.03 -3.46
C LEU A 439 24.66 -38.88 -2.48
N ASP A 440 25.23 -39.13 -1.32
CA ASP A 440 24.61 -39.81 -0.17
C ASP A 440 25.19 -39.19 1.11
N HIS A 441 24.77 -37.93 1.41
CA HIS A 441 25.41 -37.13 2.44
C HIS A 441 24.41 -36.49 3.40
N ARG A 442 24.75 -36.60 4.69
CA ARG A 442 24.03 -35.92 5.77
C ARG A 442 25.00 -35.05 6.54
N PHE A 443 24.77 -33.76 6.51
CA PHE A 443 25.50 -32.74 7.27
C PHE A 443 24.79 -32.53 8.61
N VAL A 444 25.47 -32.79 9.70
CA VAL A 444 24.94 -32.65 11.06
C VAL A 444 25.61 -31.43 11.72
N LEU A 445 24.81 -30.45 12.07
CA LEU A 445 25.27 -29.20 12.68
C LEU A 445 25.24 -29.32 14.21
N SER A 446 26.32 -28.93 14.83
CA SER A 446 26.47 -28.91 16.28
C SER A 446 27.18 -27.64 16.74
N GLY A 447 27.20 -27.39 18.06
CA GLY A 447 27.85 -26.24 18.66
C GLY A 447 26.98 -24.98 18.67
N LYS A 448 27.48 -23.96 19.36
CA LYS A 448 26.78 -22.65 19.51
C LYS A 448 27.67 -21.53 18.98
N GLU A 449 27.06 -20.54 18.39
CA GLU A 449 27.65 -19.28 17.87
C GLU A 449 29.09 -19.36 17.35
N ARG A 450 30.07 -19.44 18.24
CA ARG A 450 31.51 -19.44 17.91
C ARG A 450 32.12 -20.82 17.74
N ASP A 451 31.50 -21.85 18.29
CA ASP A 451 31.98 -23.23 18.24
C ASP A 451 31.10 -24.09 17.34
N ARG A 452 30.86 -23.62 16.12
CA ARG A 452 30.06 -24.34 15.14
C ARG A 452 30.91 -25.46 14.50
N ARG A 453 30.23 -26.60 14.36
CA ARG A 453 30.81 -27.79 13.75
C ARG A 453 29.77 -28.51 12.87
N VAL A 454 30.18 -28.98 11.73
CA VAL A 454 29.40 -29.82 10.83
C VAL A 454 30.14 -31.11 10.61
N ASP A 455 29.59 -32.22 11.06
CA ASP A 455 30.06 -33.56 10.78
C ASP A 455 29.28 -34.12 9.60
N VAL A 456 29.98 -34.80 8.69
CA VAL A 456 29.37 -35.36 7.48
C VAL A 456 29.28 -36.88 7.61
N PHE A 457 28.06 -37.38 7.49
CA PHE A 457 27.70 -38.79 7.52
C PHE A 457 27.08 -39.21 6.19
N ARG A 458 26.92 -40.49 5.96
CA ARG A 458 26.03 -40.99 4.90
C ARG A 458 24.58 -40.73 5.29
N ALA A 459 23.76 -40.30 4.33
CA ALA A 459 22.33 -40.11 4.57
C ALA A 459 21.59 -41.44 4.73
N THR A 460 21.97 -42.46 3.94
CA THR A 460 21.41 -43.83 3.99
C THR A 460 21.96 -44.68 5.16
N ALA A 461 23.11 -44.26 5.74
CA ALA A 461 23.72 -44.89 6.91
C ALA A 461 24.16 -43.82 7.92
N PRO A 462 23.24 -43.30 8.78
CA PRO A 462 23.47 -42.10 9.57
C PRO A 462 24.57 -42.14 10.63
N THR A 463 25.14 -43.32 10.86
CA THR A 463 26.29 -43.52 11.78
C THR A 463 27.61 -43.66 11.04
N GLU A 464 27.60 -43.77 9.70
CA GLU A 464 28.80 -43.93 8.89
C GLU A 464 29.38 -42.57 8.51
N ILE A 465 30.60 -42.29 9.02
CA ILE A 465 31.30 -41.03 8.79
C ILE A 465 31.85 -41.00 7.36
N VAL A 466 31.72 -39.88 6.68
CA VAL A 466 32.35 -39.63 5.38
C VAL A 466 33.78 -39.14 5.57
N TYR A 467 34.70 -39.64 4.79
CA TYR A 467 36.12 -39.30 4.83
C TYR A 467 36.56 -38.59 3.56
N ARG A 468 37.43 -37.60 3.73
CA ARG A 468 38.19 -36.99 2.61
C ARG A 468 39.55 -37.67 2.50
N GLU A 469 39.97 -37.95 1.28
CA GLU A 469 41.32 -38.41 1.02
C GLU A 469 42.29 -37.23 1.13
N THR A 470 43.44 -37.46 1.78
CA THR A 470 44.51 -36.50 1.89
C THR A 470 45.53 -36.72 0.76
N ALA A 471 46.33 -35.68 0.44
CA ALA A 471 47.31 -35.74 -0.66
C ALA A 471 48.39 -36.86 -0.49
N ASP A 472 48.61 -37.33 0.74
CA ASP A 472 49.52 -38.46 1.08
C ASP A 472 48.80 -39.82 1.12
N GLY A 473 47.53 -39.90 0.69
CA GLY A 473 46.74 -41.12 0.65
C GLY A 473 46.09 -41.52 1.98
N GLY A 474 46.16 -40.65 2.96
CA GLY A 474 45.46 -40.86 4.25
C GLY A 474 43.95 -40.54 4.11
N LYS A 475 43.17 -40.83 5.15
CA LYS A 475 41.75 -40.53 5.24
C LYS A 475 41.49 -39.70 6.51
N LEU A 476 40.87 -38.50 6.34
CA LEU A 476 40.43 -37.68 7.43
C LEU A 476 38.89 -37.56 7.43
N PRO A 477 38.24 -37.61 8.60
CA PRO A 477 36.82 -37.34 8.68
C PRO A 477 36.49 -35.98 8.03
N LEU A 478 35.41 -35.93 7.24
CA LEU A 478 34.99 -34.70 6.63
C LEU A 478 34.22 -33.88 7.66
N ILE A 479 34.83 -32.77 8.09
CA ILE A 479 34.34 -31.91 9.16
C ILE A 479 34.56 -30.46 8.73
N TYR A 480 33.57 -29.60 9.00
CA TYR A 480 33.71 -28.16 8.87
C TYR A 480 33.61 -27.57 10.26
N GLU A 481 34.64 -26.85 10.69
CA GLU A 481 34.70 -26.24 12.04
C GLU A 481 34.98 -24.75 11.95
N THR A 482 34.38 -23.99 12.86
CA THR A 482 34.78 -22.61 13.12
C THR A 482 36.12 -22.62 13.82
N LYS A 483 37.20 -22.29 13.10
CA LYS A 483 38.52 -22.08 13.70
C LYS A 483 38.75 -20.60 13.88
N TYR A 484 38.92 -20.16 15.14
CA TYR A 484 39.30 -18.78 15.42
C TYR A 484 40.75 -18.59 14.98
N ASN A 485 40.95 -17.79 13.94
CA ASN A 485 42.23 -17.23 13.59
C ASN A 485 42.19 -15.73 13.83
N THR A 486 43.26 -15.22 14.42
CA THR A 486 43.44 -13.78 14.62
C THR A 486 44.49 -13.28 13.62
N ASN A 487 44.09 -12.41 12.70
CA ASN A 487 45.06 -11.84 11.78
C ASN A 487 45.99 -10.81 12.51
N LYS A 488 47.00 -10.29 11.80
CA LYS A 488 47.95 -9.30 12.35
C LYS A 488 47.29 -8.01 12.86
N ALA A 489 46.04 -7.73 12.48
CA ALA A 489 45.27 -6.59 12.94
C ALA A 489 44.34 -6.92 14.13
N GLY A 490 44.41 -8.16 14.65
CA GLY A 490 43.55 -8.61 15.77
C GLY A 490 42.11 -8.93 15.36
N ILE A 491 41.83 -9.04 14.05
CA ILE A 491 40.49 -9.38 13.55
C ILE A 491 40.35 -10.88 13.52
N GLU A 492 39.35 -11.40 14.24
CA GLU A 492 38.98 -12.81 14.20
C GLU A 492 38.31 -13.15 12.85
N TYR A 493 38.63 -14.30 12.29
CA TYR A 493 37.96 -14.84 11.10
C TYR A 493 37.72 -16.33 11.22
N TYR A 494 36.72 -16.82 10.49
CA TYR A 494 36.31 -18.21 10.48
C TYR A 494 36.97 -18.94 9.31
N GLY A 495 37.47 -20.15 9.56
CA GLY A 495 38.15 -20.97 8.57
C GLY A 495 37.21 -21.75 7.64
N GLU A 496 37.38 -23.07 7.55
CA GLU A 496 36.66 -23.94 6.62
C GLU A 496 35.14 -23.94 6.75
N PHE A 497 34.59 -23.52 7.88
CA PHE A 497 33.17 -23.39 8.11
C PHE A 497 32.50 -22.35 7.19
N GLU A 498 33.25 -21.38 6.69
CA GLU A 498 32.69 -20.36 5.76
C GLU A 498 32.13 -20.97 4.48
N ILE A 499 32.82 -22.03 3.96
CA ILE A 499 32.36 -22.69 2.73
C ILE A 499 31.00 -23.36 2.98
N PHE A 500 30.83 -24.01 4.13
CA PHE A 500 29.55 -24.61 4.50
C PHE A 500 28.47 -23.52 4.74
N ARG A 501 28.80 -22.43 5.38
CA ARG A 501 27.88 -21.31 5.59
C ARG A 501 27.43 -20.71 4.26
N ASP A 502 28.34 -20.54 3.32
CA ASP A 502 28.03 -20.04 1.98
C ASP A 502 27.17 -21.03 1.19
N PHE A 503 27.45 -22.33 1.30
CA PHE A 503 26.61 -23.39 0.75
C PHE A 503 25.19 -23.32 1.33
N TYR A 504 25.05 -23.24 2.66
CA TYR A 504 23.74 -23.15 3.29
C TYR A 504 23.00 -21.88 2.89
N TYR A 505 23.69 -20.76 2.82
CA TYR A 505 23.11 -19.51 2.33
C TYR A 505 22.58 -19.67 0.91
N VAL A 506 23.34 -20.25 0.03
CA VAL A 506 22.90 -20.55 -1.34
C VAL A 506 21.74 -21.54 -1.33
N LEU A 507 21.78 -22.58 -0.52
CA LEU A 507 20.71 -23.55 -0.37
C LEU A 507 19.39 -22.86 0.02
N ILE A 508 19.38 -21.96 0.99
CA ILE A 508 18.18 -21.23 1.39
C ILE A 508 17.77 -20.23 0.32
N THR A 509 18.66 -19.38 -0.15
CA THR A 509 18.33 -18.32 -1.10
C THR A 509 18.06 -18.83 -2.51
N ARG A 510 18.49 -20.05 -2.85
CA ARG A 510 18.36 -20.68 -4.16
C ARG A 510 17.45 -21.89 -4.18
N SER A 511 17.12 -22.45 -3.04
CA SER A 511 15.94 -23.29 -2.90
C SER A 511 14.65 -22.48 -3.10
N LEU A 512 14.82 -21.32 -3.63
CA LEU A 512 13.82 -20.55 -4.31
C LEU A 512 13.23 -21.46 -5.36
N ALA A 513 12.16 -22.13 -5.00
CA ALA A 513 11.23 -22.60 -5.97
C ALA A 513 10.78 -21.34 -6.71
N LEU A 514 11.46 -21.02 -7.77
CA LEU A 514 10.87 -20.18 -8.77
C LEU A 514 9.72 -21.01 -9.30
N TYR A 515 8.59 -20.94 -8.62
CA TYR A 515 7.35 -21.54 -9.08
C TYR A 515 7.19 -21.16 -10.54
N ALA A 516 7.40 -22.14 -11.40
CA ALA A 516 7.28 -21.90 -12.83
C ALA A 516 5.81 -22.02 -13.19
N GLU A 517 5.35 -21.11 -14.00
CA GLU A 517 4.10 -21.30 -14.71
C GLU A 517 4.37 -22.30 -15.84
N VAL A 518 3.77 -23.45 -15.71
CA VAL A 518 3.79 -24.49 -16.72
C VAL A 518 2.36 -24.66 -17.22
N ASP A 519 2.18 -24.86 -18.51
CA ASP A 519 0.86 -25.16 -19.07
C ASP A 519 0.48 -26.60 -18.67
N GLU A 520 -0.33 -26.72 -17.62
CA GLU A 520 -0.74 -28.02 -17.07
C GLU A 520 -1.56 -28.87 -18.07
N GLU A 521 -2.16 -28.25 -19.09
CA GLU A 521 -2.90 -28.98 -20.13
C GLU A 521 -1.96 -29.72 -21.10
N THR A 522 -0.72 -29.26 -21.20
CA THR A 522 0.30 -29.80 -22.13
C THR A 522 1.51 -30.36 -21.38
N THR A 523 1.41 -30.51 -20.07
CA THR A 523 2.50 -31.00 -19.23
C THR A 523 2.04 -32.15 -18.36
N SER A 524 2.77 -33.26 -18.36
CA SER A 524 2.54 -34.41 -17.48
C SER A 524 3.68 -34.60 -16.50
N VAL A 525 3.33 -35.01 -15.27
CA VAL A 525 4.30 -35.40 -14.23
C VAL A 525 4.70 -36.84 -14.44
N GLY A 526 6.00 -37.10 -14.57
CA GLY A 526 6.57 -38.38 -14.79
C GLY A 526 6.93 -39.14 -13.51
N GLU A 527 7.96 -39.96 -13.59
CA GLU A 527 8.41 -40.78 -12.48
C GLU A 527 9.24 -39.94 -11.47
N LYS A 528 9.20 -40.35 -10.19
CA LYS A 528 10.05 -39.79 -9.16
C LYS A 528 11.51 -40.10 -9.48
N ILE A 529 12.35 -39.08 -9.46
CA ILE A 529 13.81 -39.30 -9.58
C ILE A 529 14.38 -39.75 -8.23
N GLU A 530 15.48 -40.53 -8.28
CA GLU A 530 16.17 -41.00 -7.08
C GLU A 530 17.06 -39.92 -6.47
N ALA A 531 16.43 -38.78 -6.16
CA ALA A 531 17.05 -37.66 -5.48
C ALA A 531 16.11 -37.11 -4.39
N THR A 532 16.67 -36.74 -3.26
CA THR A 532 15.95 -36.15 -2.15
C THR A 532 16.78 -35.06 -1.47
N LEU A 533 16.10 -34.03 -0.99
CA LEU A 533 16.65 -33.05 -0.08
C LEU A 533 15.80 -33.08 1.20
N SER A 534 16.41 -33.09 2.36
CA SER A 534 15.69 -32.81 3.61
C SER A 534 16.52 -31.96 4.55
N VAL A 535 15.82 -31.05 5.25
CA VAL A 535 16.39 -30.15 6.25
C VAL A 535 15.64 -30.36 7.56
N THR A 536 16.37 -30.77 8.60
CA THR A 536 15.83 -30.94 9.93
C THR A 536 16.23 -29.76 10.79
N THR A 537 15.28 -29.14 11.45
CA THR A 537 15.54 -28.04 12.37
C THR A 537 16.00 -28.57 13.74
N SER A 538 16.75 -27.76 14.46
CA SER A 538 16.94 -28.00 15.88
C SER A 538 15.57 -27.92 16.58
N PRO A 539 15.36 -28.68 17.65
CA PRO A 539 14.14 -28.57 18.42
C PRO A 539 13.92 -27.14 18.86
N LYS A 540 12.74 -26.61 18.56
CA LYS A 540 12.35 -25.25 18.98
C LYS A 540 11.54 -25.37 20.26
N ASP A 541 12.00 -24.68 21.30
CA ASP A 541 11.16 -24.42 22.45
C ASP A 541 10.01 -23.49 21.99
N HIS A 542 8.80 -23.79 22.46
CA HIS A 542 7.71 -22.87 22.21
C HIS A 542 7.91 -21.62 23.07
N PRO A 543 8.18 -20.44 22.49
CA PRO A 543 8.47 -19.27 23.25
C PRO A 543 7.26 -18.86 24.08
N ILE A 544 7.42 -18.80 25.39
CA ILE A 544 6.42 -18.20 26.24
C ILE A 544 6.78 -16.74 26.40
N SER A 545 5.87 -15.90 25.99
CA SER A 545 5.92 -14.47 26.22
C SER A 545 4.99 -14.12 27.38
N TYR A 546 5.44 -13.31 28.29
CA TYR A 546 4.59 -12.64 29.26
C TYR A 546 4.60 -11.13 29.02
N TYR A 547 3.58 -10.45 29.52
CA TYR A 547 3.47 -9.03 29.33
C TYR A 547 3.97 -8.30 30.56
N LYS A 548 4.85 -7.31 30.32
CA LYS A 548 5.16 -6.24 31.29
C LYS A 548 4.53 -4.95 30.80
N TYR A 549 4.08 -4.14 31.74
CA TYR A 549 3.67 -2.78 31.42
C TYR A 549 4.85 -1.84 31.67
N ASP A 550 5.14 -0.97 30.71
CA ASP A 550 6.12 0.09 30.87
C ASP A 550 5.58 1.20 31.82
N ALA A 551 6.41 2.18 32.12
CA ALA A 551 6.03 3.32 32.97
C ALA A 551 4.85 4.16 32.39
N ASN A 552 4.52 3.99 31.11
CA ASN A 552 3.43 4.67 30.43
C ASN A 552 2.16 3.80 30.34
N GLY A 553 2.22 2.57 30.87
CA GLY A 553 1.11 1.62 30.79
C GLY A 553 1.01 0.85 29.46
N ASN A 554 2.04 0.93 28.59
CA ASN A 554 2.06 0.15 27.36
C ASN A 554 2.51 -1.27 27.66
N LYS A 555 1.87 -2.22 26.99
CA LYS A 555 2.09 -3.64 27.14
C LYS A 555 3.28 -4.09 26.29
N ALA A 556 4.27 -4.72 26.89
CA ALA A 556 5.43 -5.28 26.22
C ALA A 556 5.52 -6.79 26.43
N SER A 557 5.70 -7.56 25.37
CA SER A 557 5.94 -9.01 25.43
C SER A 557 7.40 -9.30 25.74
N VAL A 558 7.67 -10.15 26.74
CA VAL A 558 9.02 -10.53 27.15
C VAL A 558 9.15 -12.05 27.10
N ALA A 559 10.12 -12.56 26.32
CA ALA A 559 10.46 -13.97 26.31
C ALA A 559 11.49 -14.28 27.42
N LEU A 560 11.21 -15.27 28.24
CA LEU A 560 12.17 -15.76 29.24
C LEU A 560 13.20 -16.68 28.60
N ARG A 561 14.45 -16.50 29.05
CA ARG A 561 15.59 -17.27 28.56
C ARG A 561 16.41 -17.77 29.73
N ASP A 562 17.03 -18.93 29.56
CA ASP A 562 18.04 -19.43 30.51
C ASP A 562 19.36 -18.64 30.39
N GLU A 563 20.36 -18.96 31.24
CA GLU A 563 21.69 -18.35 31.19
C GLU A 563 22.42 -18.55 29.84
N GLY A 564 22.04 -19.58 29.07
CA GLY A 564 22.55 -19.84 27.73
C GLY A 564 21.76 -19.15 26.61
N GLY A 565 20.74 -18.34 26.96
CA GLY A 565 19.90 -17.64 26.01
C GLY A 565 18.79 -18.48 25.37
N ASN A 566 18.59 -19.74 25.81
CA ASN A 566 17.51 -20.60 25.30
C ASN A 566 16.18 -20.17 25.90
N ILE A 567 15.12 -20.23 25.10
CA ILE A 567 13.77 -19.89 25.53
C ILE A 567 13.21 -21.02 26.40
N LEU A 568 12.64 -20.66 27.54
CA LEU A 568 12.04 -21.61 28.48
C LEU A 568 10.54 -21.73 28.24
N CYS A 569 10.07 -22.94 28.04
CA CYS A 569 8.68 -23.27 27.76
C CYS A 569 8.22 -24.47 28.61
N HIS A 570 7.15 -24.31 29.38
CA HIS A 570 6.65 -25.32 30.28
C HIS A 570 5.13 -25.40 30.28
N THR A 571 4.60 -26.61 30.41
CA THR A 571 3.20 -26.86 30.72
C THR A 571 3.08 -27.04 32.24
N VAL A 572 2.20 -26.31 32.86
CA VAL A 572 1.94 -26.36 34.32
C VAL A 572 0.49 -26.69 34.57
N VAL A 573 0.23 -27.68 35.43
CA VAL A 573 -1.11 -28.02 35.93
C VAL A 573 -1.28 -27.42 37.33
N VAL A 574 -2.30 -26.59 37.48
CA VAL A 574 -2.54 -25.86 38.75
C VAL A 574 -3.92 -26.21 39.27
N PRO A 575 -4.01 -26.75 40.51
CA PRO A 575 -5.28 -26.92 41.18
C PRO A 575 -5.90 -25.56 41.47
N THR A 576 -7.05 -25.29 40.89
CA THR A 576 -7.76 -24.02 41.01
C THR A 576 -9.08 -24.23 41.73
N THR A 577 -9.32 -23.47 42.79
CA THR A 577 -10.59 -23.48 43.51
C THR A 577 -11.56 -22.54 42.83
N LEU A 578 -12.64 -23.09 42.25
CA LEU A 578 -13.71 -22.33 41.61
C LEU A 578 -14.55 -21.58 42.66
N SER A 579 -15.37 -20.62 42.18
CA SER A 579 -16.25 -19.80 43.02
C SER A 579 -17.27 -20.61 43.87
N ASP A 580 -17.57 -21.84 43.45
CA ASP A 580 -18.45 -22.80 44.16
C ASP A 580 -17.71 -23.66 45.17
N GLY A 581 -16.41 -23.45 45.36
CA GLY A 581 -15.55 -24.20 46.30
C GLY A 581 -15.02 -25.51 45.71
N THR A 582 -15.35 -25.89 44.48
CA THR A 582 -14.76 -27.08 43.85
C THR A 582 -13.32 -26.81 43.42
N VAL A 583 -12.48 -27.82 43.52
CA VAL A 583 -11.10 -27.76 43.03
C VAL A 583 -11.03 -28.43 41.67
N LYS A 584 -10.60 -27.67 40.67
CA LYS A 584 -10.39 -28.15 39.30
C LYS A 584 -8.93 -27.98 38.93
N GLU A 585 -8.32 -28.98 38.34
CA GLU A 585 -7.01 -28.86 37.72
C GLU A 585 -7.12 -28.15 36.37
N ILE A 586 -6.42 -27.00 36.24
CA ILE A 586 -6.33 -26.24 35.02
C ILE A 586 -4.92 -26.39 34.47
N THR A 587 -4.81 -26.83 33.22
CA THR A 587 -3.55 -26.96 32.52
C THR A 587 -3.23 -25.65 31.81
N TYR A 588 -2.05 -25.11 32.08
CA TYR A 588 -1.52 -23.94 31.39
C TYR A 588 -0.35 -24.38 30.51
N ASP A 589 -0.53 -24.36 29.23
CA ASP A 589 0.45 -24.85 28.24
C ASP A 589 1.64 -23.89 28.06
N ARG A 590 1.63 -22.75 28.72
CA ARG A 590 2.60 -21.66 28.49
C ARG A 590 3.04 -20.99 29.78
N ALA A 591 3.44 -21.78 30.77
CA ALA A 591 4.11 -21.24 31.95
C ALA A 591 5.61 -21.11 31.67
N PHE A 592 6.26 -20.09 32.19
CA PHE A 592 7.69 -19.89 32.06
C PHE A 592 8.39 -19.89 33.41
N TYR A 593 9.65 -20.28 33.42
CA TYR A 593 10.46 -20.40 34.62
C TYR A 593 11.43 -19.23 34.73
N ASP A 594 11.36 -18.50 35.84
CA ASP A 594 12.32 -17.45 36.17
C ASP A 594 13.45 -18.08 37.01
N ILE A 595 14.65 -18.07 36.47
CA ILE A 595 15.83 -18.67 37.08
C ILE A 595 16.21 -17.94 38.40
N GLU A 596 16.08 -16.62 38.42
CA GLU A 596 16.46 -15.83 39.61
C GLU A 596 15.54 -16.10 40.80
N SER A 597 14.23 -16.18 40.56
CA SER A 597 13.26 -16.46 41.61
C SER A 597 12.97 -17.94 41.82
N GLY A 598 13.38 -18.81 40.88
CA GLY A 598 13.08 -20.25 40.90
C GLY A 598 11.58 -20.54 40.77
N ARG A 599 10.81 -19.69 40.10
CA ARG A 599 9.36 -19.71 40.08
C ARG A 599 8.81 -19.68 38.68
N PHE A 600 7.57 -20.19 38.50
CA PHE A 600 6.85 -20.11 37.28
C PHE A 600 5.93 -18.89 37.27
N PHE A 601 5.77 -18.32 36.08
CA PHE A 601 4.85 -17.22 35.79
C PHE A 601 3.93 -17.61 34.65
N LEU A 602 2.71 -17.09 34.64
CA LEU A 602 1.74 -17.27 33.60
C LEU A 602 1.59 -15.99 32.76
N LYS A 603 1.14 -16.16 31.53
CA LYS A 603 0.76 -15.06 30.67
C LYS A 603 -0.46 -14.35 31.26
N ALA A 604 -0.43 -13.03 31.37
CA ALA A 604 -1.51 -12.24 31.98
C ALA A 604 -2.84 -12.33 31.21
N GLU A 605 -2.83 -12.86 29.98
CA GLU A 605 -3.99 -13.02 29.10
C GLU A 605 -4.53 -14.45 29.00
N ASP A 606 -3.88 -15.41 29.67
CA ASP A 606 -4.55 -16.70 29.78
C ASP A 606 -5.91 -16.47 30.48
N PRO A 607 -6.97 -17.25 30.13
CA PRO A 607 -8.35 -16.99 30.58
C PRO A 607 -8.47 -17.11 32.09
N PHE A 608 -7.98 -16.11 32.72
CA PHE A 608 -7.84 -15.92 34.12
C PHE A 608 -8.83 -14.83 34.47
N ASP A 609 -9.96 -15.22 35.00
CA ASP A 609 -10.88 -14.25 35.55
C ASP A 609 -10.17 -13.53 36.72
N VAL A 610 -9.91 -12.25 36.53
CA VAL A 610 -9.28 -11.38 37.57
C VAL A 610 -10.03 -11.46 38.90
N ASN A 611 -11.31 -11.86 38.88
CA ASN A 611 -12.14 -12.06 40.05
C ASN A 611 -12.04 -13.47 40.63
N MET A 612 -11.44 -14.43 39.92
CA MET A 612 -11.19 -15.79 40.37
C MET A 612 -9.68 -16.03 40.45
N LYS A 613 -9.01 -15.58 41.52
CA LYS A 613 -7.61 -15.94 41.75
C LYS A 613 -7.55 -17.44 42.07
N PRO A 614 -6.97 -18.27 41.17
CA PRO A 614 -6.73 -19.66 41.51
C PRO A 614 -5.85 -19.76 42.75
N SER A 615 -6.08 -20.75 43.59
CA SER A 615 -5.19 -21.03 44.71
C SER A 615 -3.80 -21.36 44.15
N GLY A 616 -2.78 -20.65 44.59
CA GLY A 616 -1.41 -20.85 44.11
C GLY A 616 -0.95 -19.80 43.09
N PHE A 617 -1.71 -18.72 42.92
CA PHE A 617 -1.33 -17.59 42.10
C PHE A 617 -1.24 -16.32 42.93
N GLU A 618 -0.18 -15.55 42.74
CA GLU A 618 -0.01 -14.21 43.29
C GLU A 618 0.23 -13.22 42.17
N ASP A 619 -0.38 -12.06 42.29
CA ASP A 619 -0.10 -10.93 41.41
C ASP A 619 1.33 -10.46 41.68
N ALA A 620 2.18 -10.47 40.67
CA ALA A 620 3.57 -10.01 40.79
C ALA A 620 3.69 -8.47 40.78
N GLY A 621 2.59 -7.74 40.55
CA GLY A 621 2.54 -6.27 40.52
C GLY A 621 3.10 -5.62 39.26
N ASP A 622 3.55 -6.39 38.29
CA ASP A 622 4.11 -5.94 37.00
C ASP A 622 3.26 -6.37 35.79
N GLY A 623 2.01 -6.76 36.06
CA GLY A 623 1.11 -7.29 35.05
C GLY A 623 1.28 -8.78 34.77
N THR A 624 2.11 -9.48 35.53
CA THR A 624 2.28 -10.93 35.48
C THR A 624 1.69 -11.60 36.72
N VAL A 625 1.37 -12.88 36.60
CA VAL A 625 0.87 -13.70 37.73
C VAL A 625 1.91 -14.76 38.08
N LYS A 626 2.25 -14.82 39.35
CA LYS A 626 3.24 -15.73 39.87
C LYS A 626 2.57 -17.00 40.36
N VAL A 627 3.06 -18.15 39.91
CA VAL A 627 2.60 -19.46 40.36
C VAL A 627 3.33 -19.80 41.66
N THR A 628 2.58 -20.00 42.74
CA THR A 628 3.15 -20.29 44.08
C THR A 628 3.06 -21.78 44.45
N THR A 629 2.31 -22.58 43.66
CA THR A 629 2.13 -24.01 43.91
C THR A 629 2.46 -24.83 42.67
N PHE A 630 3.30 -25.84 42.80
CA PHE A 630 3.76 -26.69 41.71
C PHE A 630 3.23 -28.10 41.85
N LEU A 631 2.92 -28.73 40.73
CA LEU A 631 2.96 -30.17 40.59
C LEU A 631 4.42 -30.62 40.35
N PRO A 632 4.82 -31.85 40.78
CA PRO A 632 6.17 -32.32 40.67
C PRO A 632 6.70 -32.33 39.26
N LYS A 633 8.00 -32.21 39.10
CA LYS A 633 8.87 -32.07 37.91
C LYS A 633 8.59 -32.90 36.65
N THR A 634 7.49 -33.61 36.53
CA THR A 634 7.21 -34.55 35.46
C THR A 634 6.47 -33.95 34.22
N ALA A 635 6.19 -32.65 34.23
CA ALA A 635 5.43 -31.99 33.14
C ALA A 635 6.21 -30.81 32.55
N TYR A 636 7.43 -31.04 32.06
CA TYR A 636 8.26 -29.96 31.61
C TYR A 636 8.54 -30.04 30.10
N GLY A 637 8.23 -28.95 29.43
CA GLY A 637 8.73 -28.58 28.12
C GLY A 637 8.40 -29.57 26.98
N GLU A 638 7.54 -29.14 26.11
CA GLU A 638 7.43 -29.78 24.80
C GLU A 638 8.31 -29.05 23.80
N TYR A 639 9.02 -29.81 22.97
CA TYR A 639 9.87 -29.32 21.92
C TYR A 639 9.35 -29.82 20.59
N THR A 640 9.26 -28.97 19.61
CA THR A 640 8.96 -29.40 18.25
C THR A 640 10.18 -29.35 17.38
N GLN A 641 10.40 -30.40 16.64
CA GLN A 641 11.43 -30.52 15.61
C GLN A 641 10.74 -30.72 14.27
N THR A 642 11.08 -29.89 13.30
CA THR A 642 10.52 -29.97 11.96
C THR A 642 11.55 -30.48 10.98
N THR A 643 11.14 -31.42 10.11
CA THR A 643 11.92 -31.85 8.97
C THR A 643 11.15 -31.51 7.71
N TYR A 644 11.74 -30.66 6.89
CA TYR A 644 11.27 -30.38 5.54
C TYR A 644 11.91 -31.38 4.58
N SER A 645 11.13 -32.07 3.78
CA SER A 645 11.62 -33.05 2.82
C SER A 645 11.01 -32.79 1.45
N PHE A 646 11.80 -33.00 0.41
CA PHE A 646 11.43 -32.67 -0.96
C PHE A 646 11.72 -33.89 -1.86
N GLU A 647 10.69 -34.27 -2.61
CA GLU A 647 10.75 -35.29 -3.64
C GLU A 647 10.71 -34.62 -5.01
N PHE A 648 11.57 -35.05 -5.93
CA PHE A 648 11.69 -34.48 -7.26
C PHE A 648 11.15 -35.44 -8.30
N TYR A 649 10.47 -34.91 -9.33
CA TYR A 649 9.85 -35.65 -10.40
C TYR A 649 10.21 -35.02 -11.74
N ASP A 650 10.49 -35.86 -12.75
CA ASP A 650 10.57 -35.40 -14.12
C ASP A 650 9.20 -34.92 -14.61
N ILE A 651 9.19 -33.98 -15.55
CA ILE A 651 7.99 -33.57 -16.26
C ILE A 651 8.21 -33.67 -17.77
N TYR A 652 7.11 -33.89 -18.48
CA TYR A 652 7.12 -34.06 -19.93
C TYR A 652 6.16 -33.08 -20.57
N ASP A 653 6.61 -32.46 -21.67
CA ASP A 653 5.76 -31.67 -22.54
C ASP A 653 5.05 -32.59 -23.53
N GLU A 654 3.73 -32.45 -23.67
CA GLU A 654 2.88 -33.18 -24.56
C GLU A 654 2.33 -32.25 -25.63
N TYR A 655 2.68 -32.48 -26.88
CA TYR A 655 2.24 -31.66 -27.98
C TYR A 655 2.06 -32.46 -29.27
N VAL A 656 1.31 -31.93 -30.22
CA VAL A 656 1.16 -32.50 -31.54
C VAL A 656 2.12 -31.79 -32.50
N ASP A 657 3.01 -32.56 -33.14
CA ASP A 657 3.95 -31.98 -34.08
C ASP A 657 3.30 -31.53 -35.40
N ALA A 658 4.06 -30.85 -36.24
CA ALA A 658 3.59 -30.39 -37.56
C ALA A 658 3.10 -31.48 -38.52
N ALA A 659 3.42 -32.74 -38.23
CA ALA A 659 2.96 -33.93 -39.00
C ALA A 659 1.68 -34.54 -38.37
N GLY A 660 1.15 -34.00 -37.30
CA GLY A 660 -0.02 -34.52 -36.61
C GLY A 660 0.27 -35.71 -35.68
N LYS A 661 1.52 -35.91 -35.29
CA LYS A 661 1.94 -36.98 -34.37
C LYS A 661 2.04 -36.45 -32.95
N GLU A 662 1.48 -37.16 -32.00
CA GLU A 662 1.67 -36.90 -30.56
C GLU A 662 3.14 -37.11 -30.18
N VAL A 663 3.73 -36.14 -29.49
CA VAL A 663 5.10 -36.12 -28.99
C VAL A 663 5.05 -35.91 -27.50
N ILE A 664 5.73 -36.81 -26.77
CA ILE A 664 5.97 -36.65 -25.33
C ILE A 664 7.49 -36.48 -25.18
N GLN A 665 7.92 -35.36 -24.64
CA GLN A 665 9.31 -34.98 -24.53
C GLN A 665 9.63 -34.52 -23.12
N LEU A 666 10.75 -35.00 -22.54
CA LEU A 666 11.25 -34.52 -21.25
C LEU A 666 11.43 -32.99 -21.30
N ASN A 667 10.84 -32.28 -20.34
CA ASN A 667 11.03 -30.85 -20.22
C ASN A 667 12.41 -30.57 -19.58
N PRO A 668 13.35 -29.93 -20.28
CA PRO A 668 14.69 -29.71 -19.77
C PRO A 668 14.78 -28.52 -18.81
N THR A 669 13.74 -27.69 -18.73
CA THR A 669 13.77 -26.42 -18.02
C THR A 669 13.17 -26.51 -16.64
N TYR A 670 12.14 -27.32 -16.50
CA TYR A 670 11.36 -27.45 -15.28
C TYR A 670 11.29 -28.90 -14.81
N MET A 671 11.06 -29.07 -13.52
CA MET A 671 10.72 -30.33 -12.87
C MET A 671 9.63 -30.09 -11.84
N TYR A 672 9.02 -31.17 -11.36
CA TYR A 672 7.96 -31.11 -10.37
C TYR A 672 8.50 -31.55 -9.01
N LEU A 673 8.13 -30.83 -7.97
CA LEU A 673 8.60 -31.07 -6.62
C LEU A 673 7.41 -31.22 -5.67
N ILE A 674 7.43 -32.25 -4.84
CA ILE A 674 6.43 -32.46 -3.79
C ILE A 674 7.09 -32.26 -2.42
N PRO A 675 6.70 -31.23 -1.67
CA PRO A 675 7.18 -31.04 -0.32
C PRO A 675 6.42 -31.90 0.68
N SER A 676 7.10 -32.28 1.75
CA SER A 676 6.50 -32.86 2.94
C SER A 676 7.12 -32.27 4.20
N THR A 677 6.34 -32.15 5.25
CA THR A 677 6.78 -31.64 6.55
C THR A 677 6.50 -32.71 7.60
N THR A 678 7.55 -33.14 8.29
CA THR A 678 7.43 -34.03 9.43
C THR A 678 7.68 -33.23 10.71
N THR A 679 6.68 -33.15 11.57
CA THR A 679 6.78 -32.53 12.88
C THR A 679 6.86 -33.59 13.95
N LYS A 680 7.93 -33.57 14.73
CA LYS A 680 8.13 -34.41 15.91
C LYS A 680 7.99 -33.57 17.17
N THR A 681 7.12 -33.99 18.06
CA THR A 681 6.97 -33.38 19.37
C THR A 681 7.64 -34.25 20.42
N TYR A 682 8.51 -33.66 21.17
CA TYR A 682 9.26 -34.32 22.25
C TYR A 682 8.86 -33.70 23.59
N ARG A 683 8.87 -34.53 24.64
CA ARG A 683 8.82 -34.07 26.04
C ARG A 683 10.20 -34.24 26.66
N LEU A 684 10.62 -33.28 27.45
CA LEU A 684 11.84 -33.41 28.23
C LEU A 684 11.56 -34.19 29.51
N GLY A 685 12.20 -35.30 29.66
CA GLY A 685 12.13 -36.09 30.91
C GLY A 685 12.91 -35.44 32.03
N SER A 686 12.73 -35.98 33.24
CA SER A 686 13.34 -35.42 34.48
C SER A 686 14.88 -35.45 34.53
N GLU A 687 15.50 -36.25 33.65
CA GLU A 687 16.96 -36.37 33.56
C GLU A 687 17.49 -35.71 32.26
N GLY A 688 16.65 -34.98 31.54
CA GLY A 688 17.01 -34.26 30.33
C GLY A 688 16.91 -35.10 29.04
N GLU A 689 16.45 -36.35 29.13
CA GLU A 689 16.16 -37.19 27.98
C GLU A 689 14.94 -36.67 27.20
N ARG A 690 14.98 -36.76 25.88
CA ARG A 690 13.87 -36.40 25.02
C ARG A 690 13.01 -37.63 24.73
N GLU A 691 11.78 -37.62 25.22
CA GLU A 691 10.78 -38.63 24.89
C GLU A 691 9.92 -38.14 23.71
N LEU A 692 9.88 -38.93 22.63
CA LEU A 692 9.00 -38.64 21.50
C LEU A 692 7.54 -38.89 21.89
N ILE A 693 6.73 -37.81 21.85
CA ILE A 693 5.31 -37.87 22.17
C ILE A 693 4.48 -38.11 20.91
N SER A 694 4.80 -37.43 19.84
CA SER A 694 4.07 -37.56 18.59
C SER A 694 4.98 -37.29 17.37
N GLU A 695 4.62 -37.93 16.27
CA GLU A 695 5.21 -37.67 14.97
C GLU A 695 4.09 -37.56 13.95
N LYS A 696 4.06 -36.45 13.23
CA LYS A 696 3.06 -36.18 12.19
C LYS A 696 3.78 -35.79 10.91
N THR A 697 3.49 -36.52 9.84
CA THR A 697 3.97 -36.18 8.49
C THR A 697 2.83 -35.70 7.63
N GLU A 698 3.00 -34.53 7.06
CA GLU A 698 2.09 -33.92 6.10
C GLU A 698 2.80 -33.81 4.78
N ARG A 699 2.38 -34.61 3.81
CA ARG A 699 2.87 -34.55 2.42
C ARG A 699 1.87 -33.75 1.61
N ALA A 700 2.38 -32.80 0.83
CA ALA A 700 1.53 -32.04 -0.08
C ALA A 700 0.88 -33.01 -1.10
N GLU A 701 -0.42 -32.86 -1.32
CA GLU A 701 -1.15 -33.65 -2.31
C GLU A 701 -0.79 -33.22 -3.74
N VAL A 702 -0.48 -31.94 -3.94
CA VAL A 702 -0.01 -31.35 -5.19
C VAL A 702 1.32 -30.69 -4.94
N GLY A 703 2.27 -30.88 -5.82
CA GLY A 703 3.59 -30.25 -5.76
C GLY A 703 3.61 -28.90 -6.48
N VAL A 704 4.81 -28.48 -6.77
CA VAL A 704 5.10 -27.22 -7.45
C VAL A 704 6.10 -27.45 -8.57
N TYR A 705 5.98 -26.68 -9.65
CA TYR A 705 6.97 -26.67 -10.72
C TYR A 705 8.13 -25.76 -10.35
N ILE A 706 9.35 -26.25 -10.51
CA ILE A 706 10.58 -25.52 -10.21
C ILE A 706 11.54 -25.58 -11.39
N ARG A 707 12.51 -24.68 -11.45
CA ARG A 707 13.55 -24.73 -12.49
C ARG A 707 14.53 -25.87 -12.21
N THR A 708 14.73 -26.74 -13.18
CA THR A 708 15.75 -27.84 -13.14
C THR A 708 17.14 -27.31 -12.76
N ALA A 709 17.54 -26.15 -13.35
CA ALA A 709 18.83 -25.53 -13.07
C ALA A 709 19.07 -25.18 -11.58
N THR A 710 18.00 -24.96 -10.79
CA THR A 710 18.12 -24.72 -9.35
C THR A 710 18.57 -25.97 -8.62
N ILE A 711 18.03 -27.11 -9.00
CA ILE A 711 18.34 -28.42 -8.39
C ILE A 711 19.70 -28.93 -8.87
N ASP A 712 20.02 -28.76 -10.15
CA ASP A 712 21.35 -29.09 -10.69
C ASP A 712 22.44 -28.32 -9.97
N LYS A 713 22.17 -27.02 -9.69
CA LYS A 713 23.11 -26.21 -8.91
C LYS A 713 23.22 -26.68 -7.46
N LEU A 714 22.15 -27.11 -6.82
CA LEU A 714 22.19 -27.68 -5.47
C LEU A 714 23.14 -28.90 -5.43
N PHE A 715 22.98 -29.82 -6.35
CA PHE A 715 23.82 -31.02 -6.39
C PHE A 715 25.29 -30.69 -6.75
N SER A 716 25.50 -29.81 -7.74
CA SER A 716 26.82 -29.31 -8.08
C SER A 716 27.52 -28.59 -6.92
N ASP A 717 26.82 -27.72 -6.21
CA ASP A 717 27.38 -27.02 -5.06
C ASP A 717 27.65 -27.97 -3.89
N THR A 718 26.86 -29.05 -3.74
CA THR A 718 27.14 -30.11 -2.78
C THR A 718 28.46 -30.81 -3.12
N GLN A 719 28.70 -31.13 -4.38
CA GLN A 719 29.99 -31.71 -4.82
C GLN A 719 31.16 -30.76 -4.55
N LYS A 720 31.01 -29.48 -4.86
CA LYS A 720 32.03 -28.46 -4.56
C LYS A 720 32.32 -28.37 -3.05
N LEU A 721 31.25 -28.36 -2.21
CA LEU A 721 31.41 -28.38 -0.76
C LEU A 721 32.23 -29.59 -0.29
N LEU A 722 31.89 -30.78 -0.77
CA LEU A 722 32.60 -32.03 -0.42
C LEU A 722 34.07 -31.99 -0.84
N ASN A 723 34.39 -31.36 -1.96
CA ASN A 723 35.75 -31.15 -2.44
C ASN A 723 36.51 -30.03 -1.74
N GLY A 724 35.82 -29.19 -0.92
CA GLY A 724 36.40 -28.03 -0.28
C GLY A 724 36.56 -26.83 -1.23
N GLU A 725 35.80 -26.81 -2.30
CA GLU A 725 35.78 -25.73 -3.29
C GLU A 725 34.85 -24.59 -2.87
N ALA A 726 35.16 -23.39 -3.32
CA ALA A 726 34.32 -22.20 -3.04
C ALA A 726 32.95 -22.31 -3.73
N ILE A 727 31.93 -21.88 -3.01
CA ILE A 727 30.54 -21.84 -3.49
C ILE A 727 30.29 -20.49 -4.16
N ASP A 728 29.83 -20.53 -5.40
CA ASP A 728 29.39 -19.32 -6.10
C ASP A 728 28.04 -18.84 -5.57
N LYS A 729 28.04 -17.64 -4.96
CA LYS A 729 26.85 -17.00 -4.43
C LYS A 729 26.02 -16.26 -5.48
N MET A 730 26.57 -16.06 -6.67
CA MET A 730 25.87 -15.36 -7.74
C MET A 730 24.84 -16.25 -8.43
N GLY A 731 23.76 -15.63 -8.87
CA GLY A 731 22.55 -16.31 -9.27
C GLY A 731 22.64 -17.22 -10.49
N VAL A 732 21.83 -18.25 -10.47
CA VAL A 732 21.27 -18.81 -11.70
C VAL A 732 20.20 -17.82 -12.14
N ASN A 733 20.50 -16.98 -13.14
CA ASN A 733 19.50 -16.11 -13.80
C ASN A 733 18.62 -16.95 -14.70
#